data_02cabb2f7d8d5809e98404ca72d3067d
#
_entry.id   02cabb2f7d8d5809e98404ca72d3067d
#
_cell.length_a   1.000
_cell.length_b   1.000
_cell.length_c   1.000
_cell.angle_alpha   90.00
_cell.angle_beta   90.00
_cell.angle_gamma   90.00
#
_symmetry.space_group_name_H-M   'P 1'
#
loop_
_entity.id
_entity.type
_entity.pdbx_description
1 polymer ?
#
loop_
_entity_poly.entity_id
_entity_poly.type
_entity_poly.pdbx_seq_one_letter_code
_entity_poly.pdbx_strand_id
1 'polypeptide(L)'
;MRVLRSDEILDKLRECVSQAEREILISSAWITHDGINKLRRELEGLDRSVNIRVLIRAQKPDDLKITKNEAFMAFRDLKNRNVKVKVRAHPNLHAKFVVVDDKYAIVGSANITHDGLSPHGGNEEVCVFLDDSKEIQRLTDIFDELWNEAYETEHEGIVGIISNPSKSSTIEIFVLSNDLKEGMYVTFEHENRKYIAQVISMMSWNTAFFMNPFTQQPNTELFPPVEDLKLLFEGSRDPSWQITALKTFLTKDHIEMTIARAKVLGYIDDDGALKPPFSPPSVGTLVFKASERDVHALYGILADNERKRAQVGVFSNTDIRFYIDLEEIRSKHLAVIGTTGSGKSYFVKKLISESVGYFDKIYILDPHGEYKEDLVKVFGVPEDLIEEIAFDNILFVTDDDQLREKILEPYGLKTPSELSDIVNKVIKYWVFSAQGLMSADLLREIMSKRKQTSLMDFNNTSKGNEISLEEMSIVDCLMKAVENASASDISKGKNKKDVEELRRLKENMMDDLMVLKEMLKSIFSEENMRYGKVKKTFESIENSLNSDRKIVIYNLKNVSEPMIRVNIAGVILRKVYDRAKGEQKRTLLVLEEAHSFAPEKTYGDVSASKKENKALVYSQKIAAEGRKFGLGLVVVTQRPAQISKYVLSQMNTYAIFRVVNRGDLDAIESAVESISRDIIEKLSDLRTGYAFITGVGAILPAFIEVK
;
A
#
# COMPACT_ATOMS: atom_id res chain seq x y z
N MET A 1 44.23 -11.56 -53.65
CA MET A 1 44.95 -11.58 -52.39
C MET A 1 46.12 -10.62 -52.39
N ARG A 2 46.22 -9.63 -51.47
CA ARG A 2 47.27 -8.63 -51.35
C ARG A 2 47.74 -8.46 -49.92
N VAL A 3 49.03 -8.46 -49.65
CA VAL A 3 49.61 -8.19 -48.29
C VAL A 3 49.61 -6.68 -48.07
N LEU A 4 49.14 -6.27 -46.87
CA LEU A 4 49.05 -4.88 -46.42
C LEU A 4 50.03 -4.66 -45.24
N ARG A 5 50.73 -3.56 -45.21
CA ARG A 5 51.53 -3.09 -44.06
C ARG A 5 50.74 -2.09 -43.25
N SER A 6 51.24 -1.74 -42.05
CA SER A 6 50.61 -0.85 -41.08
C SER A 6 50.06 0.46 -41.70
N ASP A 7 50.78 1.05 -42.62
CA ASP A 7 50.40 2.28 -43.35
C ASP A 7 49.30 2.13 -44.41
N GLU A 8 49.04 0.89 -44.86
CA GLU A 8 48.04 0.60 -45.89
C GLU A 8 46.72 0.03 -45.29
N ILE A 9 46.78 -0.52 -44.05
CA ILE A 9 45.65 -1.28 -43.46
C ILE A 9 44.42 -0.38 -43.29
N LEU A 10 44.58 0.78 -42.62
CA LEU A 10 43.45 1.68 -42.32
C LEU A 10 42.79 2.21 -43.61
N ASP A 11 43.54 2.62 -44.59
CA ASP A 11 43.00 3.15 -45.84
C ASP A 11 42.26 2.08 -46.62
N LYS A 12 42.78 0.85 -46.65
CA LYS A 12 42.07 -0.27 -47.31
C LYS A 12 40.84 -0.68 -46.52
N LEU A 13 40.88 -0.65 -45.22
CA LEU A 13 39.70 -0.93 -44.37
C LEU A 13 38.60 0.11 -44.58
N ARG A 14 38.94 1.39 -44.65
CA ARG A 14 37.99 2.49 -44.98
C ARG A 14 37.39 2.33 -46.35
N GLU A 15 38.22 1.99 -47.36
CA GLU A 15 37.71 1.70 -48.72
C GLU A 15 36.66 0.57 -48.70
N CYS A 16 36.94 -0.54 -48.04
CA CYS A 16 35.99 -1.65 -47.95
C CYS A 16 34.73 -1.27 -47.18
N VAL A 17 34.84 -0.62 -45.98
CA VAL A 17 33.71 -0.21 -45.17
C VAL A 17 32.79 0.79 -45.88
N SER A 18 33.35 1.74 -46.65
CA SER A 18 32.57 2.71 -47.41
C SER A 18 31.72 2.10 -48.52
N GLN A 19 32.03 0.86 -48.94
CA GLN A 19 31.29 0.11 -49.97
C GLN A 19 30.28 -0.88 -49.39
N ALA A 20 30.10 -0.91 -48.04
CA ALA A 20 29.20 -1.86 -47.40
C ALA A 20 27.73 -1.58 -47.75
N GLU A 21 27.03 -2.63 -48.18
CA GLU A 21 25.62 -2.57 -48.60
C GLU A 21 24.68 -3.33 -47.64
N ARG A 22 25.19 -4.33 -46.95
CA ARG A 22 24.38 -5.27 -46.18
C ARG A 22 24.92 -5.54 -44.76
N GLU A 23 26.19 -5.97 -44.68
CA GLU A 23 26.75 -6.45 -43.41
C GLU A 23 28.26 -6.18 -43.30
N ILE A 24 28.69 -5.88 -42.07
CA ILE A 24 30.11 -5.82 -41.71
C ILE A 24 30.32 -6.75 -40.52
N LEU A 25 31.21 -7.75 -40.66
CA LEU A 25 31.63 -8.64 -39.58
C LEU A 25 33.00 -8.19 -39.07
N ILE A 26 33.11 -7.93 -37.80
CA ILE A 26 34.37 -7.49 -37.17
C ILE A 26 34.73 -8.52 -36.08
N SER A 27 35.83 -9.24 -36.28
CA SER A 27 36.47 -10.02 -35.23
C SER A 27 37.73 -9.31 -34.79
N SER A 28 37.79 -8.88 -33.53
CA SER A 28 38.95 -8.16 -32.97
C SER A 28 39.06 -8.48 -31.49
N ALA A 29 40.23 -8.97 -31.05
CA ALA A 29 40.40 -9.31 -29.63
C ALA A 29 40.13 -8.07 -28.74
N TRP A 30 40.49 -6.90 -29.19
CA TRP A 30 40.22 -5.63 -28.51
C TRP A 30 39.72 -4.57 -29.47
N ILE A 31 38.85 -3.73 -28.99
CA ILE A 31 38.38 -2.51 -29.67
C ILE A 31 38.60 -1.30 -28.74
N THR A 32 38.85 -0.15 -29.30
CA THR A 32 38.94 1.09 -28.53
C THR A 32 38.11 2.19 -29.20
N HIS A 33 37.68 3.20 -28.38
CA HIS A 33 36.97 4.37 -28.87
C HIS A 33 37.67 5.01 -30.06
N ASP A 34 38.99 5.19 -30.00
CA ASP A 34 39.78 5.81 -31.08
C ASP A 34 39.88 4.91 -32.29
N GLY A 35 39.99 3.59 -32.11
CA GLY A 35 39.96 2.63 -33.21
C GLY A 35 38.67 2.70 -34.02
N ILE A 36 37.53 2.77 -33.35
CA ILE A 36 36.23 2.90 -34.00
C ILE A 36 36.07 4.27 -34.66
N ASN A 37 36.49 5.34 -33.99
CA ASN A 37 36.42 6.69 -34.55
C ASN A 37 37.24 6.87 -35.84
N LYS A 38 38.29 6.09 -36.04
CA LYS A 38 39.01 6.07 -37.32
C LYS A 38 38.15 5.60 -38.51
N LEU A 39 37.08 4.86 -38.25
CA LEU A 39 36.11 4.38 -39.25
C LEU A 39 34.78 5.16 -39.23
N ARG A 40 34.65 6.12 -38.31
CA ARG A 40 33.37 6.83 -38.08
C ARG A 40 32.84 7.50 -39.34
N ARG A 41 33.69 8.17 -40.09
CA ARG A 41 33.28 8.90 -41.31
C ARG A 41 32.65 7.97 -42.35
N GLU A 42 33.24 6.81 -42.53
CA GLU A 42 32.79 5.81 -43.50
C GLU A 42 31.50 5.15 -43.03
N LEU A 43 31.40 4.82 -41.76
CA LEU A 43 30.20 4.25 -41.14
C LEU A 43 29.00 5.23 -41.14
N GLU A 44 29.25 6.51 -40.87
CA GLU A 44 28.22 7.54 -40.91
C GLU A 44 27.80 7.89 -42.38
N GLY A 45 28.65 7.63 -43.34
CA GLY A 45 28.40 7.88 -44.78
C GLY A 45 27.66 6.76 -45.50
N LEU A 46 27.27 5.66 -44.83
CA LEU A 46 26.56 4.56 -45.46
C LEU A 46 25.11 4.93 -45.74
N ASP A 47 24.69 4.86 -47.00
CA ASP A 47 23.34 5.21 -47.45
C ASP A 47 22.31 4.08 -47.29
N ARG A 48 22.76 2.85 -47.08
CA ARG A 48 21.93 1.64 -46.97
C ARG A 48 21.88 1.15 -45.52
N SER A 49 20.88 0.31 -45.21
CA SER A 49 20.78 -0.33 -43.90
C SER A 49 21.83 -1.43 -43.81
N VAL A 50 22.85 -1.21 -42.95
CA VAL A 50 23.97 -2.13 -42.73
C VAL A 50 23.96 -2.66 -41.32
N ASN A 51 24.08 -3.99 -41.16
CA ASN A 51 24.24 -4.65 -39.89
C ASN A 51 25.73 -4.83 -39.58
N ILE A 52 26.16 -4.39 -38.43
CA ILE A 52 27.54 -4.57 -37.96
C ILE A 52 27.51 -5.56 -36.80
N ARG A 53 28.18 -6.70 -36.97
CA ARG A 53 28.38 -7.69 -35.91
C ARG A 53 29.83 -7.66 -35.45
N VAL A 54 30.05 -7.47 -34.16
CA VAL A 54 31.41 -7.33 -33.59
C VAL A 54 31.65 -8.42 -32.55
N LEU A 55 32.71 -9.18 -32.72
CA LEU A 55 33.24 -10.11 -31.70
C LEU A 55 34.46 -9.50 -31.02
N ILE A 56 34.45 -9.50 -29.68
CA ILE A 56 35.57 -9.06 -28.84
C ILE A 56 35.98 -10.18 -27.89
N ARG A 57 37.19 -10.05 -27.31
CA ARG A 57 37.63 -10.91 -26.23
C ARG A 57 37.24 -10.37 -24.86
N ALA A 58 36.73 -11.26 -23.99
CA ALA A 58 36.48 -10.97 -22.59
C ALA A 58 36.78 -12.20 -21.72
N GLN A 59 38.05 -12.55 -21.58
CA GLN A 59 38.51 -13.69 -20.78
C GLN A 59 39.01 -13.29 -19.39
N LYS A 60 39.70 -12.17 -19.32
CA LYS A 60 40.38 -11.70 -18.10
C LYS A 60 40.00 -10.24 -17.81
N PRO A 61 40.07 -9.80 -16.54
CA PRO A 61 39.86 -8.38 -16.21
C PRO A 61 40.71 -7.41 -17.02
N ASP A 62 41.90 -7.80 -17.46
CA ASP A 62 42.77 -6.96 -18.28
C ASP A 62 42.20 -6.69 -19.70
N ASP A 63 41.40 -7.59 -20.25
CA ASP A 63 40.74 -7.36 -21.52
C ASP A 63 39.76 -6.17 -21.42
N LEU A 64 39.11 -6.00 -20.26
CA LEU A 64 38.16 -4.88 -19.98
C LEU A 64 38.88 -3.55 -19.76
N LYS A 65 40.18 -3.58 -19.41
CA LYS A 65 41.00 -2.37 -19.33
C LYS A 65 41.36 -1.82 -20.73
N ILE A 66 41.40 -2.68 -21.74
CA ILE A 66 41.67 -2.31 -23.13
C ILE A 66 40.39 -1.97 -23.86
N THR A 67 39.42 -2.89 -23.86
CA THR A 67 38.08 -2.63 -24.42
C THR A 67 37.17 -2.04 -23.34
N LYS A 68 37.21 -0.70 -23.25
CA LYS A 68 36.42 0.05 -22.26
C LYS A 68 35.00 0.35 -22.77
N ASN A 69 34.13 0.80 -21.88
CA ASN A 69 32.76 1.19 -22.22
C ASN A 69 32.69 2.30 -23.29
N GLU A 70 33.69 3.20 -23.33
CA GLU A 70 33.76 4.24 -24.36
C GLU A 70 33.82 3.67 -25.79
N ALA A 71 34.37 2.46 -25.97
CA ALA A 71 34.37 1.79 -27.27
C ALA A 71 32.94 1.43 -27.73
N PHE A 72 32.08 0.98 -26.82
CA PHE A 72 30.66 0.70 -27.13
C PHE A 72 29.89 2.00 -27.37
N MET A 73 30.18 3.06 -26.60
CA MET A 73 29.57 4.37 -26.81
C MET A 73 29.93 4.94 -28.19
N ALA A 74 31.14 4.70 -28.70
CA ALA A 74 31.53 5.15 -30.03
C ALA A 74 30.61 4.57 -31.13
N PHE A 75 30.10 3.35 -30.97
CA PHE A 75 29.10 2.78 -31.85
C PHE A 75 27.70 3.38 -31.66
N ARG A 76 27.30 3.64 -30.42
CA ARG A 76 25.99 4.25 -30.07
C ARG A 76 25.90 5.70 -30.55
N ASP A 77 27.02 6.41 -30.52
CA ASP A 77 27.11 7.81 -30.93
C ASP A 77 27.18 8.01 -32.49
N LEU A 78 27.12 6.93 -33.26
CA LEU A 78 27.00 7.03 -34.71
C LEU A 78 25.70 7.73 -35.09
N LYS A 79 25.80 8.81 -35.87
CA LYS A 79 24.64 9.61 -36.30
C LYS A 79 23.79 8.92 -37.38
N ASN A 80 24.27 7.83 -37.97
CA ASN A 80 23.59 7.10 -39.01
C ASN A 80 22.62 6.08 -38.47
N ARG A 81 21.30 6.35 -38.61
CA ARG A 81 20.22 5.45 -38.18
C ARG A 81 20.11 4.17 -39.01
N ASN A 82 20.74 4.11 -40.16
CA ASN A 82 20.76 2.93 -41.02
C ASN A 82 21.77 1.88 -40.57
N VAL A 83 22.66 2.23 -39.66
CA VAL A 83 23.66 1.31 -39.13
C VAL A 83 23.14 0.70 -37.81
N LYS A 84 23.06 -0.65 -37.76
CA LYS A 84 22.71 -1.41 -36.59
C LYS A 84 23.91 -2.19 -36.12
N VAL A 85 24.34 -1.96 -34.86
CA VAL A 85 25.51 -2.61 -34.29
C VAL A 85 25.08 -3.60 -33.20
N LYS A 86 25.66 -4.82 -33.24
CA LYS A 86 25.59 -5.80 -32.17
C LYS A 86 26.99 -6.25 -31.80
N VAL A 87 27.28 -6.31 -30.51
CA VAL A 87 28.57 -6.75 -29.99
C VAL A 87 28.37 -8.00 -29.15
N ARG A 88 29.22 -9.00 -29.32
CA ARG A 88 29.30 -10.18 -28.46
C ARG A 88 30.73 -10.42 -27.96
N ALA A 89 30.86 -11.00 -26.80
CA ALA A 89 32.15 -11.30 -26.20
C ALA A 89 32.40 -12.81 -26.18
N HIS A 90 33.56 -13.22 -26.70
CA HIS A 90 33.98 -14.62 -26.69
C HIS A 90 35.24 -14.78 -25.83
N PRO A 91 35.28 -15.70 -24.83
CA PRO A 91 36.40 -15.76 -23.88
C PRO A 91 37.73 -16.06 -24.51
N ASN A 92 37.76 -16.87 -25.55
CA ASN A 92 39.01 -17.33 -26.19
C ASN A 92 39.32 -16.62 -27.52
N LEU A 93 38.63 -15.50 -27.85
CA LEU A 93 38.83 -14.81 -29.11
C LEU A 93 40.24 -14.25 -29.23
N HIS A 94 40.97 -14.59 -30.29
CA HIS A 94 42.21 -13.95 -30.67
C HIS A 94 42.30 -13.69 -32.17
N ALA A 95 41.30 -14.12 -32.94
CA ALA A 95 41.19 -13.87 -34.37
C ALA A 95 40.92 -12.38 -34.67
N LYS A 96 41.57 -11.85 -35.66
CA LYS A 96 41.44 -10.47 -36.10
C LYS A 96 41.18 -10.44 -37.62
N PHE A 97 39.95 -10.15 -37.97
CA PHE A 97 39.56 -9.97 -39.35
C PHE A 97 38.29 -9.11 -39.47
N VAL A 98 38.12 -8.52 -40.63
CA VAL A 98 36.91 -7.81 -40.98
C VAL A 98 36.42 -8.35 -42.34
N VAL A 99 35.13 -8.70 -42.40
CA VAL A 99 34.47 -9.10 -43.65
C VAL A 99 33.42 -8.07 -43.98
N VAL A 100 33.31 -7.68 -45.27
CA VAL A 100 32.32 -6.73 -45.77
C VAL A 100 31.55 -7.36 -46.90
N ASP A 101 30.24 -7.56 -46.72
CA ASP A 101 29.24 -8.07 -47.69
C ASP A 101 29.60 -9.38 -48.40
N ASP A 102 30.42 -10.25 -47.81
CA ASP A 102 31.00 -11.43 -48.43
C ASP A 102 31.77 -11.12 -49.73
N LYS A 103 32.16 -9.83 -49.93
CA LYS A 103 32.90 -9.37 -51.09
C LYS A 103 34.36 -9.11 -50.79
N TYR A 104 34.65 -8.64 -49.61
CA TYR A 104 36.01 -8.25 -49.20
C TYR A 104 36.30 -8.73 -47.77
N ALA A 105 37.52 -9.15 -47.53
CA ALA A 105 37.99 -9.39 -46.17
C ALA A 105 39.43 -8.87 -45.94
N ILE A 106 39.71 -8.47 -44.70
CA ILE A 106 41.06 -8.13 -44.24
C ILE A 106 41.31 -9.01 -43.02
N VAL A 107 42.32 -9.82 -43.04
CA VAL A 107 42.70 -10.73 -41.93
C VAL A 107 44.17 -10.57 -41.61
N GLY A 108 44.53 -10.53 -40.29
CA GLY A 108 45.91 -10.38 -39.91
C GLY A 108 46.13 -10.14 -38.42
N SER A 109 47.13 -9.33 -38.07
CA SER A 109 47.50 -9.06 -36.69
C SER A 109 46.80 -7.86 -36.07
N ALA A 110 46.26 -6.91 -36.90
CA ALA A 110 45.74 -5.64 -36.41
C ALA A 110 44.40 -5.77 -35.68
N ASN A 111 44.31 -5.24 -34.44
CA ASN A 111 43.09 -5.01 -33.69
C ASN A 111 42.45 -3.67 -34.12
N ILE A 112 41.15 -3.50 -33.86
CA ILE A 112 40.41 -2.22 -34.05
C ILE A 112 40.73 -1.28 -32.87
N THR A 113 41.98 -0.94 -32.70
CA THR A 113 42.50 -0.06 -31.68
C THR A 113 43.27 1.13 -32.27
N HIS A 114 43.60 2.12 -31.46
CA HIS A 114 44.46 3.23 -31.91
C HIS A 114 45.76 2.70 -32.50
N ASP A 115 46.48 1.85 -31.78
CA ASP A 115 47.81 1.38 -32.14
C ASP A 115 47.75 0.34 -33.29
N GLY A 116 46.71 -0.52 -33.33
CA GLY A 116 46.53 -1.49 -34.42
C GLY A 116 46.14 -0.88 -35.78
N LEU A 117 45.59 0.34 -35.78
CA LEU A 117 45.16 1.04 -36.98
C LEU A 117 45.95 2.35 -37.24
N SER A 118 47.11 2.53 -36.58
CA SER A 118 47.94 3.75 -36.76
C SER A 118 48.96 3.55 -37.86
N PRO A 119 48.98 4.43 -38.89
CA PRO A 119 49.96 4.36 -39.97
C PRO A 119 51.41 4.63 -39.52
N HIS A 120 51.55 5.45 -38.46
CA HIS A 120 52.86 5.83 -37.89
C HIS A 120 52.75 5.89 -36.34
N GLY A 121 53.72 5.33 -35.68
CA GLY A 121 53.82 5.39 -34.21
C GLY A 121 52.95 4.39 -33.44
N GLY A 122 52.29 3.44 -34.10
CA GLY A 122 51.57 2.30 -33.50
C GLY A 122 52.38 1.01 -33.59
N ASN A 123 51.71 -0.13 -33.52
CA ASN A 123 52.29 -1.44 -33.68
C ASN A 123 52.68 -1.70 -35.15
N GLU A 124 53.74 -2.49 -35.37
CA GLU A 124 54.01 -3.04 -36.73
C GLU A 124 53.04 -4.18 -36.99
N GLU A 125 52.05 -3.91 -37.86
CA GLU A 125 50.97 -4.86 -38.17
C GLU A 125 51.09 -5.34 -39.64
N VAL A 126 50.68 -6.59 -39.86
CA VAL A 126 50.63 -7.19 -41.20
C VAL A 126 49.26 -7.82 -41.39
N CYS A 127 48.56 -7.43 -42.45
CA CYS A 127 47.28 -7.99 -42.81
C CYS A 127 47.28 -8.46 -44.29
N VAL A 128 46.31 -9.28 -44.64
CA VAL A 128 46.06 -9.74 -46.00
C VAL A 128 44.67 -9.28 -46.40
N PHE A 129 44.60 -8.59 -47.52
CA PHE A 129 43.35 -8.30 -48.21
C PHE A 129 42.95 -9.45 -49.10
N LEU A 130 41.69 -9.90 -48.98
CA LEU A 130 41.08 -10.99 -49.71
C LEU A 130 39.90 -10.46 -50.54
N ASP A 131 39.79 -10.92 -51.76
CA ASP A 131 38.71 -10.69 -52.74
C ASP A 131 38.23 -12.02 -53.38
N ASP A 132 38.67 -13.14 -52.84
CA ASP A 132 38.25 -14.47 -53.22
C ASP A 132 37.03 -14.91 -52.43
N SER A 133 35.92 -15.17 -53.12
CA SER A 133 34.64 -15.49 -52.51
C SER A 133 34.65 -16.76 -51.63
N LYS A 134 35.50 -17.73 -51.99
CA LYS A 134 35.59 -19.00 -51.23
C LYS A 134 36.29 -18.83 -49.88
N GLU A 135 37.36 -18.05 -49.84
CA GLU A 135 38.08 -17.80 -48.61
C GLU A 135 37.30 -16.80 -47.74
N ILE A 136 36.58 -15.85 -48.31
CA ILE A 136 35.70 -14.93 -47.58
C ILE A 136 34.53 -15.69 -46.96
N GLN A 137 33.89 -16.59 -47.67
CA GLN A 137 32.81 -17.43 -47.14
C GLN A 137 33.30 -18.25 -45.96
N ARG A 138 34.49 -18.81 -46.03
CA ARG A 138 35.08 -19.56 -44.93
C ARG A 138 35.34 -18.70 -43.70
N LEU A 139 35.72 -17.43 -43.83
CA LEU A 139 35.85 -16.49 -42.73
C LEU A 139 34.50 -16.13 -42.12
N THR A 140 33.48 -15.99 -42.97
CA THR A 140 32.08 -15.75 -42.52
C THR A 140 31.57 -16.94 -41.73
N ASP A 141 31.79 -18.17 -42.19
CA ASP A 141 31.38 -19.40 -41.48
C ASP A 141 32.08 -19.48 -40.10
N ILE A 142 33.38 -19.21 -40.02
CA ILE A 142 34.14 -19.16 -38.77
C ILE A 142 33.58 -18.07 -37.85
N PHE A 143 33.24 -16.89 -38.38
CA PHE A 143 32.66 -15.83 -37.61
C PHE A 143 31.32 -16.26 -36.98
N ASP A 144 30.45 -16.91 -37.78
CA ASP A 144 29.15 -17.36 -37.33
C ASP A 144 29.22 -18.46 -36.23
N GLU A 145 30.19 -19.39 -36.37
CA GLU A 145 30.47 -20.35 -35.31
C GLU A 145 30.86 -19.64 -33.99
N LEU A 146 31.84 -18.76 -34.05
CA LEU A 146 32.29 -18.00 -32.89
C LEU A 146 31.20 -17.08 -32.32
N TRP A 147 30.36 -16.51 -33.22
CA TRP A 147 29.24 -15.66 -32.82
C TRP A 147 28.20 -16.41 -32.01
N ASN A 148 27.90 -17.66 -32.39
CA ASN A 148 26.92 -18.50 -31.70
C ASN A 148 27.43 -18.98 -30.33
N GLU A 149 28.75 -19.10 -30.14
CA GLU A 149 29.38 -19.44 -28.88
C GLU A 149 29.60 -18.22 -27.96
N ALA A 150 29.50 -17.01 -28.50
CA ALA A 150 29.79 -15.77 -27.78
C ALA A 150 28.62 -15.29 -26.93
N TYR A 151 28.93 -14.62 -25.81
CA TYR A 151 27.97 -13.99 -24.90
C TYR A 151 27.51 -12.63 -25.39
N GLU A 152 26.24 -12.31 -25.17
CA GLU A 152 25.73 -10.96 -25.42
C GLU A 152 26.37 -9.95 -24.47
N THR A 153 26.78 -8.78 -24.97
CA THR A 153 27.39 -7.72 -24.18
C THR A 153 26.40 -6.61 -23.81
N GLU A 154 25.26 -6.55 -24.51
CA GLU A 154 24.21 -5.59 -24.23
C GLU A 154 22.98 -6.32 -23.71
N HIS A 155 22.65 -6.06 -22.46
CA HIS A 155 21.41 -6.48 -21.85
C HIS A 155 20.66 -5.21 -21.45
N GLU A 156 19.45 -5.00 -21.96
CA GLU A 156 18.60 -3.91 -21.51
C GLU A 156 18.17 -4.15 -20.05
N GLY A 157 18.23 -3.09 -19.26
CA GLY A 157 17.70 -3.11 -17.90
C GLY A 157 18.61 -3.75 -16.83
N ILE A 158 19.89 -3.99 -17.08
CA ILE A 158 20.84 -4.39 -16.03
C ILE A 158 20.96 -3.25 -15.02
N VAL A 159 20.74 -3.59 -13.74
CA VAL A 159 20.87 -2.65 -12.63
C VAL A 159 22.02 -3.00 -11.69
N GLY A 160 22.53 -4.24 -11.77
CA GLY A 160 23.64 -4.67 -10.92
C GLY A 160 24.03 -6.13 -11.14
N ILE A 161 24.90 -6.61 -10.27
CA ILE A 161 25.32 -8.02 -10.17
C ILE A 161 25.21 -8.49 -8.72
N ILE A 162 24.89 -9.76 -8.52
CA ILE A 162 24.87 -10.36 -7.18
C ILE A 162 26.30 -10.42 -6.64
N SER A 163 26.50 -9.82 -5.46
CA SER A 163 27.77 -9.84 -4.75
C SER A 163 27.74 -10.75 -3.50
N ASN A 164 28.78 -10.70 -2.68
CA ASN A 164 28.84 -11.44 -1.42
C ASN A 164 28.27 -10.64 -0.24
N PRO A 165 27.57 -11.29 0.72
CA PRO A 165 27.12 -12.67 0.71
C PRO A 165 25.82 -12.87 -0.07
N SER A 166 25.67 -14.04 -0.73
CA SER A 166 24.44 -14.48 -1.37
C SER A 166 23.77 -15.56 -0.54
N LYS A 167 22.48 -15.39 -0.23
CA LYS A 167 21.65 -16.33 0.51
C LYS A 167 20.38 -16.63 -0.30
N SER A 168 19.73 -17.77 -0.01
CA SER A 168 18.45 -18.09 -0.66
C SER A 168 17.36 -17.04 -0.39
N SER A 169 17.35 -16.42 0.79
CA SER A 169 16.34 -15.43 1.20
C SER A 169 16.73 -13.97 0.96
N THR A 170 18.02 -13.67 0.82
CA THR A 170 18.55 -12.32 0.65
C THR A 170 19.80 -12.31 -0.19
N ILE A 171 19.93 -11.31 -1.04
CA ILE A 171 21.11 -11.09 -1.89
C ILE A 171 21.64 -9.68 -1.67
N GLU A 172 22.96 -9.55 -1.77
CA GLU A 172 23.62 -8.26 -1.90
C GLU A 172 23.88 -8.00 -3.38
N ILE A 173 23.58 -6.80 -3.85
CA ILE A 173 23.71 -6.40 -5.26
C ILE A 173 24.74 -5.28 -5.34
N PHE A 174 25.81 -5.49 -6.10
CA PHE A 174 26.69 -4.41 -6.53
C PHE A 174 25.95 -3.62 -7.62
N VAL A 175 25.61 -2.37 -7.29
CA VAL A 175 24.76 -1.54 -8.14
C VAL A 175 25.58 -0.94 -9.28
N LEU A 176 25.13 -1.14 -10.51
CA LEU A 176 25.76 -0.61 -11.73
C LEU A 176 24.98 0.56 -12.35
N SER A 177 23.70 0.71 -12.00
CA SER A 177 22.83 1.76 -12.55
C SER A 177 22.25 2.63 -11.44
N ASN A 178 22.27 3.94 -11.63
CA ASN A 178 21.62 4.91 -10.74
C ASN A 178 20.09 4.83 -10.75
N ASP A 179 19.52 4.02 -11.64
CA ASP A 179 18.06 3.82 -11.74
C ASP A 179 17.53 2.89 -10.64
N LEU A 180 18.41 2.09 -10.00
CA LEU A 180 17.98 1.23 -8.90
C LEU A 180 17.73 2.05 -7.64
N LYS A 181 16.57 1.81 -7.00
CA LYS A 181 16.15 2.49 -5.76
C LYS A 181 15.53 1.50 -4.79
N GLU A 182 15.51 1.87 -3.52
CA GLU A 182 14.82 1.10 -2.49
C GLU A 182 13.33 0.98 -2.80
N GLY A 183 12.77 -0.19 -2.50
CA GLY A 183 11.38 -0.55 -2.81
C GLY A 183 11.15 -1.13 -4.20
N MET A 184 12.09 -0.96 -5.13
CA MET A 184 11.97 -1.51 -6.49
C MET A 184 12.12 -3.03 -6.51
N TYR A 185 11.52 -3.64 -7.53
CA TYR A 185 11.67 -5.07 -7.80
C TYR A 185 12.75 -5.29 -8.85
N VAL A 186 13.50 -6.36 -8.66
CA VAL A 186 14.56 -6.81 -9.56
C VAL A 186 14.37 -8.29 -9.89
N THR A 187 14.88 -8.70 -11.03
CA THR A 187 14.88 -10.09 -11.47
C THR A 187 16.29 -10.58 -11.76
N PHE A 188 16.50 -11.87 -11.60
CA PHE A 188 17.75 -12.54 -11.97
C PHE A 188 17.44 -14.01 -12.34
N GLU A 189 18.33 -14.61 -13.09
CA GLU A 189 18.22 -16.03 -13.45
C GLU A 189 19.09 -16.91 -12.56
N HIS A 190 18.51 -17.98 -12.06
CA HIS A 190 19.24 -18.99 -11.29
C HIS A 190 18.61 -20.35 -11.56
N GLU A 191 19.43 -21.37 -11.87
CA GLU A 191 18.98 -22.74 -12.21
C GLU A 191 17.90 -22.77 -13.32
N ASN A 192 18.08 -21.97 -14.38
CA ASN A 192 17.14 -21.80 -15.49
C ASN A 192 15.73 -21.33 -15.09
N ARG A 193 15.62 -20.64 -13.95
CA ARG A 193 14.39 -20.06 -13.43
C ARG A 193 14.57 -18.57 -13.20
N LYS A 194 13.51 -17.82 -13.46
CA LYS A 194 13.48 -16.37 -13.23
C LYS A 194 13.05 -16.10 -11.80
N TYR A 195 13.96 -15.60 -10.99
CA TYR A 195 13.71 -15.17 -9.62
C TYR A 195 13.35 -13.70 -9.56
N ILE A 196 12.58 -13.34 -8.54
CA ILE A 196 12.23 -11.95 -8.23
C ILE A 196 12.66 -11.63 -6.81
N ALA A 197 13.24 -10.44 -6.63
CA ALA A 197 13.62 -9.90 -5.34
C ALA A 197 13.19 -8.43 -5.20
N GLN A 198 12.99 -7.98 -3.96
CA GLN A 198 12.69 -6.59 -3.65
C GLN A 198 13.88 -5.95 -2.96
N VAL A 199 14.30 -4.80 -3.44
CA VAL A 199 15.35 -3.98 -2.83
C VAL A 199 14.82 -3.39 -1.51
N ILE A 200 15.43 -3.78 -0.39
CA ILE A 200 14.98 -3.39 0.95
C ILE A 200 15.83 -2.27 1.56
N SER A 201 17.11 -2.20 1.18
CA SER A 201 17.99 -1.12 1.61
C SER A 201 19.13 -0.90 0.61
N MET A 202 19.68 0.30 0.59
CA MET A 202 20.84 0.65 -0.21
C MET A 202 21.84 1.40 0.67
N MET A 203 23.14 1.14 0.44
CA MET A 203 24.20 1.86 1.14
C MET A 203 25.32 2.20 0.16
N SER A 204 25.88 3.38 0.31
CA SER A 204 27.10 3.78 -0.40
C SER A 204 28.33 3.46 0.42
N TRP A 205 29.30 2.87 -0.23
CA TRP A 205 30.60 2.54 0.33
C TRP A 205 31.69 3.30 -0.43
N ASN A 206 32.57 3.92 0.33
CA ASN A 206 33.75 4.53 -0.26
C ASN A 206 34.98 3.74 0.18
N THR A 207 35.69 3.19 -0.79
CA THR A 207 36.87 2.33 -0.52
C THR A 207 37.98 3.04 0.20
N ALA A 208 38.00 4.38 0.12
CA ALA A 208 39.00 5.19 0.86
C ALA A 208 38.84 5.13 2.39
N PHE A 209 37.60 4.84 2.85
CA PHE A 209 37.28 4.69 4.28
C PHE A 209 37.20 3.23 4.72
N PHE A 210 37.54 2.29 3.85
CA PHE A 210 37.40 0.88 4.13
C PHE A 210 38.54 0.35 5.01
N MET A 211 38.19 -0.17 6.17
CA MET A 211 39.08 -0.94 7.01
C MET A 211 39.15 -2.37 6.51
N ASN A 212 40.32 -2.92 6.30
CA ASN A 212 40.50 -4.33 5.95
C ASN A 212 39.89 -5.22 7.05
N PRO A 213 38.85 -6.01 6.76
CA PRO A 213 38.17 -6.79 7.78
C PRO A 213 39.04 -7.88 8.43
N PHE A 214 40.15 -8.27 7.79
CA PHE A 214 41.05 -9.30 8.29
C PHE A 214 42.21 -8.72 9.15
N THR A 215 42.68 -7.53 8.84
CA THR A 215 43.80 -6.91 9.56
C THR A 215 43.36 -5.81 10.50
N GLN A 216 42.11 -5.35 10.42
CA GLN A 216 41.60 -4.16 11.12
C GLN A 216 42.45 -2.90 10.89
N GLN A 217 43.24 -2.90 9.84
CA GLN A 217 44.04 -1.76 9.43
C GLN A 217 43.41 -1.07 8.21
N PRO A 218 43.54 0.26 8.09
CA PRO A 218 43.13 0.97 6.90
C PRO A 218 43.81 0.40 5.66
N ASN A 219 43.12 0.33 4.54
CA ASN A 219 43.70 -0.09 3.28
C ASN A 219 44.59 1.03 2.72
N THR A 220 45.87 1.02 3.12
CA THR A 220 46.83 2.11 2.91
C THR A 220 47.31 2.25 1.48
N GLU A 221 46.97 1.34 0.58
CA GLU A 221 47.45 1.38 -0.81
C GLU A 221 46.76 2.46 -1.67
N LEU A 222 45.59 2.95 -1.27
CA LEU A 222 44.77 3.88 -2.06
C LEU A 222 44.57 5.26 -1.39
N PHE A 223 44.81 5.39 -0.08
CA PHE A 223 44.58 6.63 0.67
C PHE A 223 45.45 6.74 1.91
N PRO A 224 45.82 7.96 2.33
CA PRO A 224 46.34 8.16 3.66
C PRO A 224 45.34 7.70 4.72
N PRO A 225 45.80 7.15 5.85
CA PRO A 225 44.93 6.76 6.96
C PRO A 225 43.98 7.89 7.35
N VAL A 226 42.76 7.55 7.84
CA VAL A 226 41.78 8.55 8.28
C VAL A 226 42.36 9.53 9.29
N GLU A 227 43.34 9.08 10.08
CA GLU A 227 44.12 9.91 11.01
C GLU A 227 44.94 10.99 10.30
N ASP A 228 45.53 10.69 9.14
CA ASP A 228 46.25 11.68 8.33
C ASP A 228 45.31 12.68 7.66
N LEU A 229 44.06 12.26 7.31
CA LEU A 229 43.03 13.19 6.85
C LEU A 229 42.67 14.21 7.94
N LYS A 230 42.65 13.79 9.21
CA LYS A 230 42.40 14.67 10.35
C LYS A 230 43.54 15.69 10.51
N LEU A 231 44.77 15.25 10.34
CA LEU A 231 45.95 16.13 10.37
C LEU A 231 45.95 17.19 9.27
N LEU A 232 45.37 16.89 8.09
CA LEU A 232 45.26 17.88 7.01
C LEU A 232 44.35 19.08 7.38
N PHE A 233 43.46 18.92 8.33
CA PHE A 233 42.59 19.99 8.81
C PHE A 233 43.05 20.63 10.12
N GLU A 234 43.97 20.00 10.83
CA GLU A 234 44.57 20.56 12.07
C GLU A 234 45.43 21.78 11.75
N GLY A 235 45.08 22.92 12.35
CA GLY A 235 45.83 24.19 12.16
C GLY A 235 45.38 25.05 10.98
N SER A 236 44.46 24.62 10.16
CA SER A 236 43.89 25.44 9.08
C SER A 236 42.81 26.40 9.62
N ARG A 237 42.93 27.70 9.31
CA ARG A 237 41.89 28.69 9.65
C ARG A 237 40.66 28.60 8.75
N ASP A 238 40.79 28.09 7.52
CA ASP A 238 39.75 27.86 6.56
C ASP A 238 40.05 26.59 5.75
N PRO A 239 39.46 25.44 6.11
CA PRO A 239 39.69 24.17 5.43
C PRO A 239 38.87 24.02 4.14
N SER A 240 38.14 25.03 3.66
CA SER A 240 37.20 24.91 2.55
C SER A 240 37.79 24.36 1.26
N TRP A 241 39.02 24.74 0.91
CA TRP A 241 39.69 24.24 -0.29
C TRP A 241 40.16 22.78 -0.14
N GLN A 242 40.63 22.40 1.07
CA GLN A 242 41.01 21.01 1.36
C GLN A 242 39.78 20.10 1.33
N ILE A 243 38.63 20.55 1.90
CA ILE A 243 37.35 19.85 1.84
C ILE A 243 36.90 19.68 0.39
N THR A 244 37.02 20.72 -0.44
CA THR A 244 36.64 20.65 -1.85
C THR A 244 37.55 19.68 -2.62
N ALA A 245 38.87 19.73 -2.40
CA ALA A 245 39.80 18.81 -3.02
C ALA A 245 39.55 17.37 -2.57
N LEU A 246 39.31 17.15 -1.28
CA LEU A 246 39.00 15.85 -0.71
C LEU A 246 37.67 15.31 -1.29
N LYS A 247 36.63 16.15 -1.35
CA LYS A 247 35.36 15.79 -1.96
C LYS A 247 35.53 15.35 -3.40
N THR A 248 36.25 16.13 -4.21
CA THR A 248 36.52 15.79 -5.62
C THR A 248 37.25 14.45 -5.75
N PHE A 249 38.14 14.15 -4.82
CA PHE A 249 38.87 12.89 -4.80
C PHE A 249 37.97 11.71 -4.35
N LEU A 250 37.20 11.89 -3.29
CA LEU A 250 36.34 10.85 -2.72
C LEU A 250 35.16 10.50 -3.62
N THR A 251 34.72 11.41 -4.47
CA THR A 251 33.57 11.18 -5.39
C THR A 251 34.00 10.65 -6.76
N LYS A 252 35.22 10.16 -6.93
CA LYS A 252 35.61 9.48 -8.16
C LYS A 252 34.93 8.11 -8.26
N ASP A 253 34.38 7.83 -9.41
CA ASP A 253 33.53 6.63 -9.71
C ASP A 253 34.20 5.29 -9.32
N HIS A 254 35.54 5.22 -9.31
CA HIS A 254 36.26 4.00 -8.95
C HIS A 254 36.50 3.81 -7.45
N ILE A 255 36.18 4.79 -6.62
CA ILE A 255 36.37 4.77 -5.15
C ILE A 255 35.02 4.56 -4.44
N GLU A 256 33.95 5.11 -4.98
CA GLU A 256 32.63 4.98 -4.43
C GLU A 256 31.86 3.83 -5.11
N MET A 257 31.25 2.98 -4.30
CA MET A 257 30.38 1.90 -4.77
C MET A 257 29.08 1.89 -3.99
N THR A 258 27.98 1.53 -4.65
CA THR A 258 26.69 1.34 -4.02
C THR A 258 26.37 -0.15 -3.95
N ILE A 259 25.96 -0.59 -2.76
CA ILE A 259 25.47 -1.95 -2.52
C ILE A 259 24.01 -1.86 -2.13
N ALA A 260 23.17 -2.65 -2.80
CA ALA A 260 21.77 -2.81 -2.47
C ALA A 260 21.55 -4.19 -1.86
N ARG A 261 20.78 -4.25 -0.76
CA ARG A 261 20.28 -5.50 -0.21
C ARG A 261 18.87 -5.75 -0.72
N ALA A 262 18.64 -6.94 -1.27
CA ALA A 262 17.33 -7.32 -1.74
C ALA A 262 16.84 -8.63 -1.09
N LYS A 263 15.55 -8.65 -0.71
CA LYS A 263 14.86 -9.84 -0.22
C LYS A 263 14.41 -10.67 -1.42
N VAL A 264 14.85 -11.90 -1.52
CA VAL A 264 14.40 -12.84 -2.55
C VAL A 264 12.99 -13.30 -2.19
N LEU A 265 12.03 -13.03 -3.08
CA LEU A 265 10.63 -13.39 -2.90
C LEU A 265 10.34 -14.80 -3.38
N GLY A 266 11.04 -15.25 -4.42
CA GLY A 266 10.90 -16.57 -5.01
C GLY A 266 11.17 -16.56 -6.49
N TYR A 267 10.76 -17.65 -7.16
CA TYR A 267 10.77 -17.75 -8.63
C TYR A 267 9.36 -18.00 -9.16
N ILE A 268 9.12 -17.56 -10.39
CA ILE A 268 7.86 -17.79 -11.09
C ILE A 268 7.98 -19.15 -11.78
N ASP A 269 7.09 -20.07 -11.43
CA ASP A 269 6.97 -21.37 -12.05
C ASP A 269 6.28 -21.28 -13.42
N ASP A 270 6.34 -22.35 -14.21
CA ASP A 270 5.69 -22.44 -15.53
C ASP A 270 4.17 -22.20 -15.46
N ASP A 271 3.55 -22.54 -14.34
CA ASP A 271 2.14 -22.27 -14.04
C ASP A 271 1.84 -20.81 -13.65
N GLY A 272 2.86 -19.94 -13.60
CA GLY A 272 2.74 -18.54 -13.17
C GLY A 272 2.63 -18.37 -11.65
N ALA A 273 2.83 -19.40 -10.86
CA ALA A 273 2.79 -19.33 -9.40
C ALA A 273 4.16 -18.99 -8.80
N LEU A 274 4.15 -18.13 -7.77
CA LEU A 274 5.35 -17.81 -6.99
C LEU A 274 5.71 -18.97 -6.07
N LYS A 275 6.92 -19.52 -6.26
CA LYS A 275 7.49 -20.58 -5.41
C LYS A 275 8.60 -20.02 -4.53
N PRO A 276 8.75 -20.51 -3.30
CA PRO A 276 9.80 -20.04 -2.39
C PRO A 276 11.21 -20.36 -2.91
N PRO A 277 12.22 -19.53 -2.58
CA PRO A 277 13.60 -19.80 -2.96
C PRO A 277 14.22 -20.89 -2.06
N PHE A 278 14.92 -21.85 -2.66
CA PHE A 278 15.55 -22.97 -1.91
C PHE A 278 17.07 -22.96 -1.94
N SER A 279 17.67 -22.39 -2.99
CA SER A 279 19.11 -22.32 -3.17
C SER A 279 19.61 -20.88 -3.28
N PRO A 280 20.81 -20.56 -2.81
CA PRO A 280 21.39 -19.23 -3.00
C PRO A 280 21.83 -19.06 -4.46
N PRO A 281 21.52 -17.92 -5.08
CA PRO A 281 22.00 -17.62 -6.43
C PRO A 281 23.53 -17.42 -6.44
N SER A 282 24.16 -17.71 -7.57
CA SER A 282 25.59 -17.57 -7.73
C SER A 282 26.01 -16.10 -7.69
N VAL A 283 27.14 -15.81 -7.03
CA VAL A 283 27.79 -14.51 -7.10
C VAL A 283 28.22 -14.23 -8.55
N GLY A 284 28.05 -12.98 -8.99
CA GLY A 284 28.29 -12.59 -10.39
C GLY A 284 27.04 -12.69 -11.29
N THR A 285 25.94 -13.25 -10.80
CA THR A 285 24.68 -13.29 -11.57
C THR A 285 24.18 -11.86 -11.87
N LEU A 286 23.77 -11.63 -13.12
CA LEU A 286 23.22 -10.34 -13.54
C LEU A 286 21.85 -10.09 -12.92
N VAL A 287 21.63 -8.84 -12.49
CA VAL A 287 20.38 -8.38 -11.90
C VAL A 287 19.77 -7.34 -12.82
N PHE A 288 18.49 -7.56 -13.15
CA PHE A 288 17.72 -6.72 -14.06
C PHE A 288 16.61 -5.99 -13.31
N LYS A 289 16.23 -4.82 -13.81
CA LYS A 289 15.00 -4.16 -13.36
C LYS A 289 13.80 -5.03 -13.73
N ALA A 290 12.93 -5.31 -12.75
CA ALA A 290 11.72 -6.06 -13.04
C ALA A 290 10.79 -5.27 -13.95
N SER A 291 10.23 -5.94 -14.97
CA SER A 291 9.20 -5.37 -15.83
C SER A 291 7.84 -5.35 -15.14
N GLU A 292 6.90 -4.56 -15.64
CA GLU A 292 5.50 -4.58 -15.18
C GLU A 292 4.91 -5.99 -15.26
N ARG A 293 5.22 -6.74 -16.31
CA ARG A 293 4.78 -8.13 -16.49
C ARG A 293 5.33 -9.05 -15.38
N ASP A 294 6.61 -8.87 -14.98
CA ASP A 294 7.22 -9.67 -13.91
C ASP A 294 6.54 -9.41 -12.57
N VAL A 295 6.28 -8.14 -12.27
CA VAL A 295 5.58 -7.74 -11.04
C VAL A 295 4.13 -8.22 -11.08
N HIS A 296 3.43 -8.09 -12.19
CA HIS A 296 2.06 -8.59 -12.36
C HIS A 296 1.97 -10.12 -12.25
N ALA A 297 2.99 -10.85 -12.70
CA ALA A 297 3.05 -12.30 -12.51
C ALA A 297 3.09 -12.70 -11.03
N LEU A 298 3.80 -11.91 -10.18
CA LEU A 298 3.78 -12.10 -8.73
C LEU A 298 2.36 -11.99 -8.14
N TYR A 299 1.54 -11.11 -8.70
CA TYR A 299 0.16 -10.88 -8.23
C TYR A 299 -0.84 -11.87 -8.82
N GLY A 300 -0.41 -12.85 -9.65
CA GLY A 300 -1.32 -13.73 -10.37
C GLY A 300 -2.30 -12.96 -11.28
N ILE A 301 -1.96 -11.73 -11.68
CA ILE A 301 -2.82 -10.83 -12.48
C ILE A 301 -3.04 -11.38 -13.90
N LEU A 302 -2.16 -12.27 -14.36
CA LEU A 302 -2.25 -12.89 -15.68
C LEU A 302 -3.39 -13.92 -15.81
N ALA A 303 -3.97 -14.35 -14.67
CA ALA A 303 -5.13 -15.25 -14.64
C ALA A 303 -6.38 -14.46 -14.23
N ASP A 304 -7.09 -13.95 -15.20
CA ASP A 304 -8.51 -13.60 -15.25
C ASP A 304 -9.21 -13.31 -13.91
N ASN A 305 -9.29 -12.05 -13.51
CA ASN A 305 -10.37 -11.46 -12.68
C ASN A 305 -10.07 -10.02 -12.27
N GLU A 306 -10.08 -9.07 -13.21
CA GLU A 306 -10.00 -7.63 -12.94
C GLU A 306 -11.04 -7.15 -11.91
N ARG A 307 -12.19 -7.84 -11.80
CA ARG A 307 -13.31 -7.47 -10.92
C ARG A 307 -13.08 -7.72 -9.42
N LYS A 308 -12.04 -8.47 -9.05
CA LYS A 308 -11.71 -8.79 -7.64
C LYS A 308 -10.62 -7.91 -7.05
N ARG A 309 -10.15 -6.92 -7.78
CA ARG A 309 -9.01 -6.09 -7.39
C ARG A 309 -9.32 -4.61 -7.52
N ALA A 310 -8.86 -3.84 -6.53
CA ALA A 310 -8.93 -2.39 -6.55
C ALA A 310 -7.55 -1.81 -6.87
N GLN A 311 -7.46 -0.97 -7.89
CA GLN A 311 -6.26 -0.20 -8.18
C GLN A 311 -6.20 0.99 -7.21
N VAL A 312 -5.24 0.98 -6.28
CA VAL A 312 -5.14 2.03 -5.25
C VAL A 312 -3.94 2.96 -5.42
N GLY A 313 -3.07 2.70 -6.38
CA GLY A 313 -1.90 3.53 -6.64
C GLY A 313 -0.89 2.85 -7.55
N VAL A 314 0.37 3.27 -7.43
CA VAL A 314 1.52 2.69 -8.14
C VAL A 314 2.62 2.34 -7.13
N PHE A 315 3.48 1.38 -7.46
CA PHE A 315 4.67 1.10 -6.66
C PHE A 315 5.56 2.34 -6.58
N SER A 316 6.05 2.65 -5.40
CA SER A 316 6.91 3.80 -5.18
C SER A 316 8.10 3.81 -6.14
N ASN A 317 8.39 4.98 -6.71
CA ASN A 317 9.44 5.21 -7.71
C ASN A 317 9.26 4.43 -9.04
N THR A 318 8.06 4.00 -9.35
CA THR A 318 7.71 3.33 -10.62
C THR A 318 6.35 3.80 -11.13
N ASP A 319 6.02 3.46 -12.38
CA ASP A 319 4.68 3.64 -12.93
C ASP A 319 3.87 2.32 -12.90
N ILE A 320 4.38 1.30 -12.24
CA ILE A 320 3.73 -0.01 -12.14
C ILE A 320 2.53 0.09 -11.19
N ARG A 321 1.35 -0.27 -11.68
CA ARG A 321 0.10 -0.22 -10.93
C ARG A 321 0.10 -1.19 -9.76
N PHE A 322 -0.39 -0.72 -8.62
CA PHE A 322 -0.57 -1.52 -7.42
C PHE A 322 -2.05 -1.82 -7.17
N TYR A 323 -2.33 -3.08 -6.90
CA TYR A 323 -3.68 -3.57 -6.67
C TYR A 323 -3.82 -4.21 -5.30
N ILE A 324 -5.01 -4.09 -4.72
CA ILE A 324 -5.41 -4.79 -3.50
C ILE A 324 -6.49 -5.83 -3.85
N ASP A 325 -6.38 -7.01 -3.30
CA ASP A 325 -7.35 -8.08 -3.47
C ASP A 325 -8.59 -7.84 -2.58
N LEU A 326 -9.73 -7.62 -3.21
CA LEU A 326 -11.00 -7.33 -2.52
C LEU A 326 -11.59 -8.56 -1.83
N GLU A 327 -11.33 -9.77 -2.33
CA GLU A 327 -11.75 -11.00 -1.69
C GLU A 327 -11.02 -11.22 -0.37
N GLU A 328 -9.72 -10.91 -0.34
CA GLU A 328 -8.93 -10.96 0.88
C GLU A 328 -9.37 -9.90 1.90
N ILE A 329 -9.71 -8.68 1.45
CA ILE A 329 -10.28 -7.65 2.35
C ILE A 329 -11.63 -8.12 2.89
N ARG A 330 -12.51 -8.68 2.05
CA ARG A 330 -13.80 -9.20 2.47
C ARG A 330 -13.66 -10.27 3.54
N SER A 331 -12.70 -11.15 3.38
CA SER A 331 -12.52 -12.32 4.25
C SER A 331 -11.62 -12.07 5.46
N LYS A 332 -10.68 -11.12 5.39
CA LYS A 332 -9.61 -10.97 6.38
C LYS A 332 -9.33 -9.52 6.79
N HIS A 333 -10.18 -8.58 6.38
CA HIS A 333 -10.20 -7.19 6.82
C HIS A 333 -8.97 -6.35 6.46
N LEU A 334 -9.11 -5.01 6.57
CA LEU A 334 -8.06 -4.03 6.28
C LEU A 334 -7.97 -2.98 7.39
N ALA A 335 -6.76 -2.68 7.84
CA ALA A 335 -6.47 -1.51 8.66
C ALA A 335 -5.78 -0.42 7.82
N VAL A 336 -6.28 0.81 7.90
CA VAL A 336 -5.68 1.99 7.29
C VAL A 336 -5.22 2.92 8.40
N ILE A 337 -3.91 3.07 8.53
CA ILE A 337 -3.28 3.73 9.68
C ILE A 337 -2.41 4.90 9.20
N GLY A 338 -2.39 6.01 9.95
CA GLY A 338 -1.48 7.13 9.68
C GLY A 338 -1.97 8.43 10.32
N THR A 339 -1.12 9.43 10.37
CA THR A 339 -1.45 10.76 10.93
C THR A 339 -2.47 11.52 10.07
N THR A 340 -3.05 12.58 10.63
CA THR A 340 -3.92 13.50 9.89
C THR A 340 -3.17 14.10 8.70
N GLY A 341 -3.82 14.21 7.54
CA GLY A 341 -3.21 14.76 6.32
C GLY A 341 -2.20 13.84 5.61
N SER A 342 -2.03 12.59 6.04
CA SER A 342 -1.11 11.64 5.40
C SER A 342 -1.65 11.00 4.11
N GLY A 343 -2.97 11.10 3.84
CA GLY A 343 -3.60 10.54 2.64
C GLY A 343 -4.56 9.36 2.90
N LYS A 344 -4.79 8.97 4.17
CA LYS A 344 -5.69 7.84 4.55
C LYS A 344 -7.07 7.92 3.90
N SER A 345 -7.78 9.04 4.14
CA SER A 345 -9.17 9.19 3.67
C SER A 345 -9.25 9.21 2.14
N TYR A 346 -8.25 9.77 1.45
CA TYR A 346 -8.15 9.69 -0.01
C TYR A 346 -8.02 8.23 -0.47
N PHE A 347 -7.10 7.46 0.14
CA PHE A 347 -6.91 6.04 -0.15
C PHE A 347 -8.19 5.23 0.06
N VAL A 348 -8.90 5.44 1.19
CA VAL A 348 -10.14 4.71 1.48
C VAL A 348 -11.24 5.06 0.47
N LYS A 349 -11.39 6.34 0.12
CA LYS A 349 -12.36 6.77 -0.89
C LYS A 349 -12.03 6.19 -2.27
N LYS A 350 -10.73 6.14 -2.65
CA LYS A 350 -10.25 5.47 -3.86
C LYS A 350 -10.58 3.98 -3.83
N LEU A 351 -10.26 3.29 -2.73
CA LEU A 351 -10.59 1.88 -2.53
C LEU A 351 -12.09 1.63 -2.69
N ILE A 352 -12.95 2.46 -2.08
CA ILE A 352 -14.40 2.34 -2.20
C ILE A 352 -14.84 2.48 -3.66
N SER A 353 -14.36 3.52 -4.36
CA SER A 353 -14.74 3.77 -5.76
C SER A 353 -14.40 2.59 -6.68
N GLU A 354 -13.21 1.99 -6.49
CA GLU A 354 -12.76 0.80 -7.24
C GLU A 354 -13.50 -0.49 -6.82
N SER A 355 -14.16 -0.47 -5.65
CA SER A 355 -14.82 -1.63 -5.06
C SER A 355 -16.31 -1.75 -5.39
N VAL A 356 -16.93 -0.71 -5.95
CA VAL A 356 -18.39 -0.65 -6.23
C VAL A 356 -18.84 -1.80 -7.14
N GLY A 357 -17.98 -2.24 -8.06
CA GLY A 357 -18.27 -3.37 -8.97
C GLY A 357 -18.20 -4.74 -8.29
N TYR A 358 -17.51 -4.85 -7.17
CA TYR A 358 -17.29 -6.12 -6.47
C TYR A 358 -18.24 -6.35 -5.30
N PHE A 359 -18.43 -5.35 -4.41
CA PHE A 359 -19.32 -5.48 -3.27
C PHE A 359 -20.78 -5.27 -3.66
N ASP A 360 -21.65 -6.06 -3.06
CA ASP A 360 -23.10 -5.92 -3.22
C ASP A 360 -23.63 -4.76 -2.37
N LYS A 361 -22.98 -4.50 -1.21
CA LYS A 361 -23.29 -3.39 -0.31
C LYS A 361 -22.04 -2.86 0.40
N ILE A 362 -21.94 -1.53 0.53
CA ILE A 362 -20.88 -0.85 1.25
C ILE A 362 -21.52 0.09 2.27
N TYR A 363 -21.19 -0.09 3.55
CA TYR A 363 -21.61 0.78 4.64
C TYR A 363 -20.44 1.61 5.14
N ILE A 364 -20.65 2.89 5.37
CA ILE A 364 -19.61 3.83 5.81
C ILE A 364 -20.10 4.58 7.04
N LEU A 365 -19.39 4.47 8.15
CA LEU A 365 -19.57 5.38 9.29
C LEU A 365 -18.62 6.55 9.11
N ASP A 366 -19.20 7.73 8.87
CA ASP A 366 -18.50 8.97 8.53
C ASP A 366 -18.68 10.02 9.64
N PRO A 367 -17.71 10.16 10.59
CA PRO A 367 -17.78 11.15 11.65
C PRO A 367 -17.61 12.60 11.16
N HIS A 368 -17.08 12.79 9.95
CA HIS A 368 -16.71 14.12 9.43
C HIS A 368 -17.65 14.63 8.34
N GLY A 369 -18.43 13.74 7.70
CA GLY A 369 -19.36 14.09 6.63
C GLY A 369 -18.68 14.47 5.31
N GLU A 370 -17.55 13.81 4.99
CA GLU A 370 -16.74 14.14 3.80
C GLU A 370 -16.82 13.10 2.67
N TYR A 371 -17.42 11.93 2.93
CA TYR A 371 -17.36 10.82 1.98
C TYR A 371 -18.24 11.05 0.75
N LYS A 372 -19.49 11.52 0.90
CA LYS A 372 -20.42 11.66 -0.23
C LYS A 372 -19.89 12.60 -1.29
N GLU A 373 -19.48 13.80 -0.87
CA GLU A 373 -19.02 14.83 -1.79
C GLU A 373 -17.80 14.37 -2.58
N ASP A 374 -16.81 13.81 -1.90
CA ASP A 374 -15.57 13.33 -2.53
C ASP A 374 -15.80 12.12 -3.44
N LEU A 375 -16.62 11.15 -3.03
CA LEU A 375 -16.93 9.98 -3.86
C LEU A 375 -17.57 10.39 -5.19
N VAL A 376 -18.47 11.39 -5.16
CA VAL A 376 -19.13 11.88 -6.38
C VAL A 376 -18.20 12.77 -7.20
N LYS A 377 -17.62 13.83 -6.58
CA LYS A 377 -16.90 14.87 -7.32
C LYS A 377 -15.47 14.50 -7.70
N VAL A 378 -14.76 13.75 -6.82
CA VAL A 378 -13.36 13.43 -7.02
C VAL A 378 -13.20 12.05 -7.67
N PHE A 379 -13.96 11.08 -7.21
CA PHE A 379 -13.83 9.69 -7.66
C PHE A 379 -14.87 9.24 -8.69
N GLY A 380 -15.82 10.12 -9.04
CA GLY A 380 -16.79 9.87 -10.12
C GLY A 380 -17.79 8.73 -9.83
N VAL A 381 -18.03 8.41 -8.55
CA VAL A 381 -19.06 7.43 -8.19
C VAL A 381 -20.44 8.01 -8.49
N PRO A 382 -21.30 7.32 -9.25
CA PRO A 382 -22.67 7.80 -9.55
C PRO A 382 -23.46 8.08 -8.28
N GLU A 383 -24.08 9.26 -8.19
CA GLU A 383 -24.82 9.66 -6.99
C GLU A 383 -26.03 8.78 -6.72
N ASP A 384 -26.60 8.21 -7.77
CA ASP A 384 -27.73 7.24 -7.66
C ASP A 384 -27.35 5.92 -6.99
N LEU A 385 -26.07 5.63 -6.82
CA LEU A 385 -25.59 4.47 -6.05
C LEU A 385 -25.40 4.79 -4.55
N ILE A 386 -25.50 6.06 -4.16
CA ILE A 386 -25.19 6.53 -2.81
C ILE A 386 -26.47 6.95 -2.08
N GLU A 387 -26.64 6.45 -0.87
CA GLU A 387 -27.61 6.94 0.10
C GLU A 387 -26.88 7.51 1.31
N GLU A 388 -27.22 8.72 1.74
CA GLU A 388 -26.65 9.35 2.91
C GLU A 388 -27.71 9.60 3.96
N ILE A 389 -27.43 9.20 5.19
CA ILE A 389 -28.29 9.43 6.35
C ILE A 389 -27.50 10.29 7.33
N ALA A 390 -27.97 11.51 7.55
CA ALA A 390 -27.38 12.43 8.51
C ALA A 390 -28.05 12.27 9.88
N PHE A 391 -27.25 12.30 10.92
CA PHE A 391 -27.70 12.21 12.30
C PHE A 391 -27.41 13.51 13.05
N ASP A 392 -28.30 13.82 13.99
CA ASP A 392 -28.13 14.86 14.98
C ASP A 392 -27.91 14.25 16.38
N ASN A 393 -27.77 15.09 17.41
CA ASN A 393 -27.79 14.63 18.81
C ASN A 393 -29.20 14.16 19.20
N ILE A 394 -29.47 12.87 18.99
CA ILE A 394 -30.76 12.25 19.21
C ILE A 394 -30.69 11.40 20.50
N LEU A 395 -31.77 11.46 21.27
CA LEU A 395 -31.91 10.64 22.49
C LEU A 395 -32.09 9.17 22.12
N PHE A 396 -31.08 8.37 22.45
CA PHE A 396 -31.14 6.91 22.34
C PHE A 396 -31.30 6.26 23.71
N VAL A 397 -31.86 5.05 23.75
CA VAL A 397 -32.08 4.25 24.95
C VAL A 397 -31.55 2.83 24.74
N THR A 398 -31.25 2.16 25.83
CA THR A 398 -30.77 0.78 25.82
C THR A 398 -31.71 -0.14 26.60
N ASP A 399 -31.71 -1.42 26.23
CA ASP A 399 -32.34 -2.51 26.97
C ASP A 399 -31.39 -3.18 27.99
N ASP A 400 -30.20 -2.63 28.19
CA ASP A 400 -29.20 -3.13 29.13
C ASP A 400 -29.58 -2.79 30.56
N ASP A 401 -29.97 -3.80 31.35
CA ASP A 401 -30.46 -3.63 32.73
C ASP A 401 -29.40 -3.03 33.68
N GLN A 402 -28.11 -3.37 33.49
CA GLN A 402 -27.05 -2.87 34.38
C GLN A 402 -26.73 -1.39 34.11
N LEU A 403 -26.80 -1.01 32.85
CA LEU A 403 -26.58 0.38 32.45
C LEU A 403 -27.77 1.24 32.91
N ARG A 404 -28.97 0.70 32.83
CA ARG A 404 -30.19 1.29 33.35
C ARG A 404 -30.08 1.62 34.85
N GLU A 405 -29.63 0.66 35.66
CA GLU A 405 -29.39 0.86 37.09
C GLU A 405 -28.39 1.97 37.38
N LYS A 406 -27.25 2.01 36.66
CA LYS A 406 -26.24 3.06 36.79
C LYS A 406 -26.74 4.45 36.43
N ILE A 407 -27.62 4.57 35.45
CA ILE A 407 -28.19 5.84 35.05
C ILE A 407 -29.26 6.32 36.00
N LEU A 408 -30.04 5.42 36.57
CA LEU A 408 -31.15 5.73 37.46
C LEU A 408 -30.73 5.90 38.92
N GLU A 409 -29.69 5.18 39.36
CA GLU A 409 -29.17 5.21 40.75
C GLU A 409 -28.80 6.63 41.23
N PRO A 410 -28.10 7.48 40.43
CA PRO A 410 -27.76 8.85 40.85
C PRO A 410 -28.98 9.73 41.12
N TYR A 411 -30.13 9.39 40.53
CA TYR A 411 -31.40 10.11 40.69
C TYR A 411 -32.29 9.55 41.80
N GLY A 412 -31.80 8.59 42.58
CA GLY A 412 -32.58 8.02 43.67
C GLY A 412 -33.77 7.15 43.27
N LEU A 413 -33.86 6.79 41.96
CA LEU A 413 -34.93 5.95 41.42
C LEU A 413 -34.75 4.49 41.90
N LYS A 414 -35.16 4.20 43.13
CA LYS A 414 -35.29 2.85 43.68
C LYS A 414 -36.63 2.26 43.25
N THR A 415 -36.57 1.14 42.54
CA THR A 415 -37.76 0.40 42.13
C THR A 415 -38.23 -0.49 43.28
N PRO A 416 -39.37 -0.23 43.92
CA PRO A 416 -39.93 -1.15 44.87
C PRO A 416 -40.41 -2.41 44.18
N SER A 417 -40.25 -3.56 44.83
CA SER A 417 -40.60 -4.90 44.29
C SER A 417 -42.06 -5.07 43.91
N GLU A 418 -42.93 -4.20 44.31
CA GLU A 418 -44.39 -4.28 44.09
C GLU A 418 -44.90 -3.46 42.92
N LEU A 419 -44.13 -2.51 42.42
CA LEU A 419 -44.40 -1.80 41.14
C LEU A 419 -43.74 -2.48 39.95
N SER A 420 -43.24 -3.71 40.16
CA SER A 420 -42.20 -4.30 39.36
C SER A 420 -42.58 -4.50 37.89
N ASP A 421 -43.81 -4.81 37.57
CA ASP A 421 -44.12 -5.17 36.18
C ASP A 421 -44.41 -3.98 35.27
N ILE A 422 -45.11 -2.95 35.74
CA ILE A 422 -45.40 -1.76 34.90
C ILE A 422 -44.22 -0.80 34.93
N VAL A 423 -43.61 -0.56 36.10
CA VAL A 423 -42.45 0.30 36.24
C VAL A 423 -41.21 -0.34 35.59
N ASN A 424 -40.99 -1.62 35.83
CA ASN A 424 -39.91 -2.34 35.13
C ASN A 424 -40.17 -2.41 33.62
N LYS A 425 -41.39 -2.57 33.16
CA LYS A 425 -41.70 -2.43 31.74
C LYS A 425 -41.43 -1.02 31.23
N VAL A 426 -41.88 0.02 31.88
CA VAL A 426 -41.63 1.41 31.53
C VAL A 426 -40.15 1.71 31.59
N ILE A 427 -39.44 1.33 32.65
CA ILE A 427 -38.02 1.55 32.83
C ILE A 427 -37.20 0.68 31.84
N LYS A 428 -37.53 -0.58 31.63
CA LYS A 428 -36.90 -1.47 30.67
C LYS A 428 -37.00 -0.93 29.25
N TYR A 429 -37.95 -0.12 28.96
CA TYR A 429 -38.18 0.48 27.67
C TYR A 429 -37.65 1.87 27.54
N TRP A 430 -37.34 2.49 28.65
CA TRP A 430 -36.80 3.81 28.73
C TRP A 430 -35.49 3.80 29.48
N VAL A 431 -34.49 3.30 28.89
CA VAL A 431 -33.15 3.53 29.41
C VAL A 431 -32.45 4.46 28.47
N PHE A 432 -32.11 5.58 29.01
CA PHE A 432 -31.25 6.55 28.41
C PHE A 432 -29.82 6.06 28.48
N SER A 433 -29.16 5.91 27.34
CA SER A 433 -27.79 5.44 27.28
C SER A 433 -27.08 5.98 26.07
N ALA A 434 -25.80 6.21 26.22
CA ALA A 434 -24.89 6.44 25.12
C ALA A 434 -24.71 5.25 24.17
N GLN A 435 -25.35 4.13 24.35
CA GLN A 435 -25.02 2.87 23.67
C GLN A 435 -26.15 2.15 22.96
N GLY A 436 -27.40 2.61 23.04
CA GLY A 436 -28.48 1.92 22.43
C GLY A 436 -29.62 2.83 22.02
N LEU A 437 -30.45 2.35 21.13
CA LEU A 437 -31.73 2.91 20.80
C LEU A 437 -32.80 2.29 21.69
N MET A 438 -33.78 3.08 22.10
CA MET A 438 -35.00 2.51 22.62
C MET A 438 -35.63 1.66 21.53
N SER A 439 -35.83 0.38 21.79
CA SER A 439 -36.51 -0.51 20.88
C SER A 439 -37.86 0.06 20.53
N ALA A 440 -38.09 0.35 19.24
CA ALA A 440 -39.39 0.82 18.76
C ALA A 440 -40.51 -0.20 19.07
N ASP A 441 -40.17 -1.48 19.12
CA ASP A 441 -41.11 -2.58 19.43
C ASP A 441 -41.64 -2.45 20.83
N LEU A 442 -40.92 -1.89 21.70
CA LEU A 442 -41.18 -1.77 23.09
C LEU A 442 -42.05 -0.57 23.42
N LEU A 443 -41.79 0.57 22.76
CA LEU A 443 -42.72 1.67 22.72
C LEU A 443 -44.06 1.21 22.07
N ARG A 444 -44.01 0.42 21.03
CA ARG A 444 -45.20 -0.22 20.41
C ARG A 444 -45.91 -1.16 21.37
N GLU A 445 -45.18 -1.96 22.16
CA GLU A 445 -45.78 -2.85 23.16
C GLU A 445 -46.46 -2.08 24.28
N ILE A 446 -45.85 -1.04 24.82
CA ILE A 446 -46.45 -0.14 25.80
C ILE A 446 -47.71 0.50 25.20
N MET A 447 -47.64 0.95 23.96
CA MET A 447 -48.74 1.61 23.27
C MET A 447 -49.83 0.64 22.77
N SER A 448 -49.50 -0.62 22.40
CA SER A 448 -50.47 -1.61 21.94
C SER A 448 -51.31 -2.19 23.08
N LYS A 449 -50.75 -2.35 24.28
CA LYS A 449 -51.53 -2.74 25.49
C LYS A 449 -52.53 -1.67 25.89
N ARG A 450 -52.35 -0.42 25.44
CA ARG A 450 -53.36 0.66 25.56
C ARG A 450 -54.48 0.59 24.55
N LYS A 451 -54.29 -0.03 23.39
CA LYS A 451 -55.36 -0.17 22.40
C LYS A 451 -56.51 -1.06 22.88
N GLN A 452 -56.33 -1.83 23.97
CA GLN A 452 -57.40 -2.62 24.57
C GLN A 452 -58.24 -1.81 25.61
N THR A 453 -57.79 -0.65 26.06
CA THR A 453 -58.60 0.33 26.76
C THR A 453 -58.76 1.54 25.84
N SER A 454 -59.79 1.45 25.03
CA SER A 454 -60.49 2.44 24.22
C SER A 454 -59.76 3.76 23.88
N LEU A 455 -59.38 3.88 22.60
CA LEU A 455 -59.09 5.17 21.94
C LEU A 455 -60.29 6.14 22.01
N MET A 456 -61.49 5.72 22.47
CA MET A 456 -62.70 6.52 22.59
C MET A 456 -62.75 7.34 23.90
N ASP A 457 -62.07 6.92 24.96
CA ASP A 457 -62.09 7.68 26.25
C ASP A 457 -61.16 8.91 26.27
N PHE A 458 -60.33 9.06 25.28
CA PHE A 458 -59.47 10.23 25.15
C PHE A 458 -60.15 11.45 24.54
N ASN A 459 -61.29 11.28 23.90
CA ASN A 459 -61.99 12.36 23.21
C ASN A 459 -62.94 13.14 24.10
N ASN A 460 -63.07 12.86 25.41
CA ASN A 460 -64.13 13.45 26.24
C ASN A 460 -63.67 14.36 27.41
N THR A 461 -62.40 14.66 27.52
CA THR A 461 -61.99 15.67 28.55
C THR A 461 -60.99 16.65 27.97
N SER A 462 -61.49 17.89 27.82
CA SER A 462 -60.84 19.16 27.54
C SER A 462 -60.55 19.51 26.07
N LYS A 463 -61.28 20.52 25.61
CA LYS A 463 -60.95 21.37 24.48
C LYS A 463 -59.63 22.13 24.76
N GLY A 464 -58.54 21.57 24.38
CA GLY A 464 -57.20 22.15 24.33
C GLY A 464 -56.40 21.39 23.26
N ASN A 465 -55.64 22.06 22.39
CA ASN A 465 -54.86 21.48 21.30
C ASN A 465 -54.15 20.20 21.78
N GLU A 466 -54.64 19.07 21.39
CA GLU A 466 -53.97 17.77 21.68
C GLU A 466 -52.69 17.71 20.87
N ILE A 467 -51.56 17.86 21.56
CA ILE A 467 -50.23 17.59 20.99
C ILE A 467 -50.17 16.14 20.64
N SER A 468 -49.88 15.80 19.38
CA SER A 468 -49.77 14.44 18.94
C SER A 468 -48.64 13.73 19.71
N LEU A 469 -48.74 12.41 19.91
CA LEU A 469 -47.71 11.63 20.61
C LEU A 469 -46.33 11.74 19.94
N GLU A 470 -46.31 11.97 18.64
CA GLU A 470 -45.07 12.13 17.86
C GLU A 470 -44.36 13.47 18.12
N GLU A 471 -45.11 14.46 18.57
CA GLU A 471 -44.58 15.79 18.94
C GLU A 471 -44.11 15.86 20.41
N MET A 472 -44.47 14.89 21.23
CA MET A 472 -44.10 14.81 22.63
C MET A 472 -42.67 14.31 22.78
N SER A 473 -41.94 14.82 23.81
CA SER A 473 -40.65 14.22 24.17
C SER A 473 -40.86 12.78 24.69
N ILE A 474 -39.85 11.94 24.57
CA ILE A 474 -39.89 10.59 25.12
C ILE A 474 -40.17 10.64 26.63
N VAL A 475 -39.61 11.60 27.36
CA VAL A 475 -39.85 11.78 28.80
C VAL A 475 -41.33 12.12 29.06
N ASP A 476 -41.92 13.01 28.26
CA ASP A 476 -43.32 13.34 28.39
C ASP A 476 -44.23 12.14 28.07
N CYS A 477 -43.84 11.29 27.13
CA CYS A 477 -44.58 10.04 26.85
C CYS A 477 -44.53 9.11 28.07
N LEU A 478 -43.40 9.04 28.80
CA LEU A 478 -43.27 8.26 30.02
C LEU A 478 -44.03 8.89 31.18
N MET A 479 -43.96 10.19 31.37
CA MET A 479 -44.77 10.90 32.36
C MET A 479 -46.25 10.63 32.15
N LYS A 480 -46.76 10.73 30.93
CA LYS A 480 -48.15 10.35 30.62
C LYS A 480 -48.44 8.88 30.89
N ALA A 481 -47.49 7.99 30.64
CA ALA A 481 -47.69 6.56 30.93
C ALA A 481 -47.78 6.31 32.43
N VAL A 482 -46.96 6.99 33.25
CA VAL A 482 -47.02 6.95 34.73
C VAL A 482 -48.32 7.58 35.24
N GLU A 483 -48.73 8.74 34.74
CA GLU A 483 -49.99 9.39 35.07
C GLU A 483 -51.20 8.49 34.89
N ASN A 484 -51.27 7.80 33.79
CA ASN A 484 -52.40 6.99 33.40
C ASN A 484 -52.35 5.54 33.91
N ALA A 485 -51.27 5.14 34.62
CA ALA A 485 -51.24 3.87 35.30
C ALA A 485 -52.28 3.90 36.45
N SER A 486 -53.42 3.19 36.27
CA SER A 486 -54.50 3.17 37.25
C SER A 486 -54.15 2.25 38.41
N ALA A 487 -54.64 2.60 39.63
CA ALA A 487 -54.51 1.75 40.78
C ALA A 487 -55.14 0.35 40.61
N SER A 488 -56.15 0.25 39.68
CA SER A 488 -56.77 -1.03 39.33
C SER A 488 -55.87 -1.94 38.48
N ASP A 489 -54.95 -1.38 37.68
CA ASP A 489 -54.04 -2.18 36.87
C ASP A 489 -52.88 -2.76 37.71
N ILE A 490 -52.68 -2.18 38.90
CA ILE A 490 -51.61 -2.53 39.82
C ILE A 490 -52.12 -3.41 40.95
N SER A 491 -53.44 -3.31 41.27
CA SER A 491 -53.98 -3.83 42.53
C SER A 491 -54.98 -4.99 42.35
N LYS A 492 -54.81 -5.92 41.46
CA LYS A 492 -55.62 -7.14 41.54
C LYS A 492 -55.39 -7.84 42.89
N GLY A 493 -56.13 -7.36 43.92
CA GLY A 493 -56.27 -8.04 45.17
C GLY A 493 -55.55 -7.46 46.43
N LYS A 494 -55.17 -6.17 46.45
CA LYS A 494 -54.41 -5.57 47.58
C LYS A 494 -55.17 -4.54 48.43
N ASN A 495 -54.75 -4.37 49.71
CA ASN A 495 -55.38 -3.55 50.76
C ASN A 495 -55.21 -2.02 50.52
N LYS A 496 -56.09 -1.19 51.21
CA LYS A 496 -56.05 0.28 51.15
C LYS A 496 -54.66 0.91 51.40
N LYS A 497 -53.81 0.27 52.18
CA LYS A 497 -52.44 0.71 52.53
C LYS A 497 -51.51 0.65 51.31
N ASP A 498 -51.70 -0.33 50.48
CA ASP A 498 -50.88 -0.55 49.31
C ASP A 498 -51.21 0.49 48.19
N VAL A 499 -52.45 0.98 48.18
CA VAL A 499 -52.90 2.02 47.22
C VAL A 499 -52.31 3.38 47.58
N GLU A 500 -52.14 3.71 48.86
CA GLU A 500 -51.56 4.96 49.31
C GLU A 500 -50.02 4.98 49.05
N GLU A 501 -49.36 3.85 49.26
CA GLU A 501 -47.94 3.69 48.96
C GLU A 501 -47.66 3.78 47.47
N LEU A 502 -48.48 3.20 46.64
CA LEU A 502 -48.48 3.30 45.19
C LEU A 502 -48.66 4.75 44.71
N ARG A 503 -49.52 5.52 45.36
CA ARG A 503 -49.73 6.93 45.03
C ARG A 503 -48.48 7.78 45.29
N ARG A 504 -47.83 7.59 46.44
CA ARG A 504 -46.60 8.25 46.81
C ARG A 504 -45.45 7.90 45.86
N LEU A 505 -45.35 6.66 45.48
CA LEU A 505 -44.36 6.20 44.53
C LEU A 505 -44.54 6.79 43.14
N LYS A 506 -45.80 6.95 42.72
CA LYS A 506 -46.18 7.58 41.48
C LYS A 506 -45.82 9.08 41.48
N GLU A 507 -46.08 9.79 42.56
CA GLU A 507 -45.72 11.20 42.76
C GLU A 507 -44.19 11.36 42.74
N ASN A 508 -43.43 10.58 43.46
CA ASN A 508 -41.98 10.58 43.48
C ASN A 508 -41.37 10.32 42.06
N MET A 509 -41.96 9.38 41.34
CA MET A 509 -41.53 9.03 40.00
C MET A 509 -41.80 10.18 38.99
N MET A 510 -42.86 10.92 39.16
CA MET A 510 -43.16 12.11 38.34
C MET A 510 -42.15 13.23 38.60
N ASP A 511 -41.82 13.47 39.88
CA ASP A 511 -40.82 14.47 40.26
C ASP A 511 -39.44 14.11 39.69
N ASP A 512 -39.03 12.85 39.81
CA ASP A 512 -37.77 12.38 39.24
C ASP A 512 -37.70 12.48 37.71
N LEU A 513 -38.81 12.19 37.02
CA LEU A 513 -38.91 12.36 35.55
C LEU A 513 -38.86 13.85 35.15
N MET A 514 -39.42 14.75 35.96
CA MET A 514 -39.29 16.21 35.71
C MET A 514 -37.85 16.67 35.85
N VAL A 515 -37.13 16.26 36.87
CA VAL A 515 -35.70 16.57 37.05
C VAL A 515 -34.88 16.04 35.90
N LEU A 516 -35.13 14.81 35.50
CA LEU A 516 -34.44 14.20 34.35
C LEU A 516 -34.71 14.93 33.05
N LYS A 517 -35.95 15.35 32.81
CA LYS A 517 -36.31 16.16 31.63
C LYS A 517 -35.49 17.45 31.56
N GLU A 518 -35.36 18.17 32.65
CA GLU A 518 -34.57 19.42 32.68
C GLU A 518 -33.06 19.14 32.48
N MET A 519 -32.55 18.07 33.03
CA MET A 519 -31.15 17.67 32.78
C MET A 519 -30.92 17.32 31.30
N LEU A 520 -31.83 16.58 30.67
CA LEU A 520 -31.72 16.20 29.26
C LEU A 520 -31.81 17.41 28.33
N LYS A 521 -32.53 18.47 28.68
CA LYS A 521 -32.59 19.73 27.92
C LYS A 521 -31.22 20.44 27.84
N SER A 522 -30.30 20.15 28.75
CA SER A 522 -28.93 20.69 28.67
C SER A 522 -28.08 20.00 27.59
N ILE A 523 -28.45 18.78 27.19
CA ILE A 523 -27.72 17.94 26.24
C ILE A 523 -28.43 17.87 24.88
N PHE A 524 -29.77 17.82 24.90
CA PHE A 524 -30.60 17.65 23.72
C PHE A 524 -31.53 18.83 23.49
N SER A 525 -31.74 19.22 22.26
CA SER A 525 -32.87 20.10 21.93
C SER A 525 -34.21 19.38 22.15
N GLU A 526 -35.28 20.12 22.40
CA GLU A 526 -36.61 19.55 22.57
C GLU A 526 -37.04 18.72 21.34
N GLU A 527 -36.68 19.18 20.16
CA GLU A 527 -36.93 18.50 18.89
C GLU A 527 -36.23 17.12 18.84
N ASN A 528 -34.99 17.03 19.29
CA ASN A 528 -34.19 15.80 19.28
C ASN A 528 -34.64 14.80 20.35
N MET A 529 -35.43 15.21 21.30
CA MET A 529 -36.08 14.36 22.31
C MET A 529 -37.47 13.88 21.88
N ARG A 530 -38.02 14.40 20.78
CA ARG A 530 -39.36 14.00 20.31
C ARG A 530 -39.37 12.55 19.88
N TYR A 531 -40.41 11.82 20.33
CA TYR A 531 -40.60 10.42 19.98
C TYR A 531 -40.64 10.19 18.46
N GLY A 532 -41.36 11.04 17.74
CA GLY A 532 -41.46 10.94 16.27
C GLY A 532 -40.12 11.08 15.56
N LYS A 533 -39.19 11.92 16.04
CA LYS A 533 -37.86 12.07 15.47
C LYS A 533 -36.98 10.85 15.75
N VAL A 534 -37.00 10.35 16.99
CA VAL A 534 -36.26 9.12 17.34
C VAL A 534 -36.76 7.93 16.53
N LYS A 535 -38.08 7.78 16.41
CA LYS A 535 -38.73 6.73 15.60
C LYS A 535 -38.32 6.82 14.12
N LYS A 536 -38.40 8.01 13.50
CA LYS A 536 -37.98 8.23 12.11
C LYS A 536 -36.52 7.93 11.89
N THR A 537 -35.65 8.30 12.82
CA THR A 537 -34.23 8.01 12.75
C THR A 537 -33.96 6.49 12.77
N PHE A 538 -34.66 5.78 13.64
CA PHE A 538 -34.54 4.33 13.72
C PHE A 538 -35.07 3.67 12.44
N GLU A 539 -36.21 4.10 11.94
CA GLU A 539 -36.80 3.63 10.69
C GLU A 539 -35.88 3.94 9.49
N SER A 540 -35.19 5.08 9.48
CA SER A 540 -34.24 5.42 8.41
C SER A 540 -33.02 4.48 8.41
N ILE A 541 -32.50 4.07 9.58
CA ILE A 541 -31.45 3.05 9.65
C ILE A 541 -31.95 1.71 9.09
N GLU A 542 -33.15 1.26 9.46
CA GLU A 542 -33.71 0.02 8.96
C GLU A 542 -34.01 0.06 7.45
N ASN A 543 -34.56 1.16 6.96
CA ASN A 543 -34.86 1.35 5.55
C ASN A 543 -33.58 1.36 4.70
N SER A 544 -32.49 1.97 5.19
CA SER A 544 -31.22 2.02 4.49
C SER A 544 -30.59 0.63 4.29
N LEU A 545 -30.79 -0.26 5.25
CA LEU A 545 -30.37 -1.64 5.10
C LEU A 545 -31.10 -2.36 3.96
N ASN A 546 -32.38 -2.00 3.73
CA ASN A 546 -33.22 -2.55 2.67
C ASN A 546 -33.13 -1.79 1.35
N SER A 547 -32.41 -0.68 1.32
CA SER A 547 -32.24 0.17 0.14
C SER A 547 -31.53 -0.56 -0.99
N ASP A 548 -31.89 -0.26 -2.23
CA ASP A 548 -31.23 -0.77 -3.43
C ASP A 548 -29.90 -0.03 -3.73
N ARG A 549 -29.60 1.05 -3.00
CA ARG A 549 -28.37 1.82 -3.15
C ARG A 549 -27.17 0.97 -2.71
N LYS A 550 -26.11 0.99 -3.47
CA LYS A 550 -24.89 0.19 -3.19
C LYS A 550 -24.09 0.72 -2.01
N ILE A 551 -24.02 2.03 -1.84
CA ILE A 551 -23.26 2.70 -0.79
C ILE A 551 -24.23 3.39 0.16
N VAL A 552 -24.12 3.10 1.44
CA VAL A 552 -24.87 3.77 2.49
C VAL A 552 -23.90 4.47 3.42
N ILE A 553 -24.02 5.79 3.50
CA ILE A 553 -23.16 6.63 4.34
C ILE A 553 -23.97 7.09 5.56
N TYR A 554 -23.50 6.74 6.73
CA TYR A 554 -24.03 7.21 8.01
C TYR A 554 -23.21 8.42 8.46
N ASN A 555 -23.70 9.61 8.16
CA ASN A 555 -23.03 10.86 8.44
C ASN A 555 -23.30 11.32 9.88
N LEU A 556 -22.25 11.32 10.71
CA LEU A 556 -22.30 11.63 12.12
C LEU A 556 -21.71 13.04 12.43
N LYS A 557 -21.51 13.89 11.42
CA LYS A 557 -20.86 15.21 11.56
C LYS A 557 -21.55 16.10 12.58
N ASN A 558 -22.89 16.11 12.58
CA ASN A 558 -23.69 16.95 13.47
C ASN A 558 -23.88 16.34 14.87
N VAL A 559 -23.36 15.14 15.13
CA VAL A 559 -23.40 14.50 16.44
C VAL A 559 -22.19 14.95 17.24
N SER A 560 -22.35 15.98 18.07
CA SER A 560 -21.24 16.56 18.85
C SER A 560 -20.83 15.69 20.03
N GLU A 561 -21.83 15.04 20.69
CA GLU A 561 -21.61 14.25 21.89
C GLU A 561 -20.98 12.89 21.58
N PRO A 562 -19.75 12.58 22.09
CA PRO A 562 -19.06 11.31 21.81
C PRO A 562 -19.87 10.07 22.19
N MET A 563 -20.58 10.12 23.33
CA MET A 563 -21.40 9.01 23.80
C MET A 563 -22.58 8.71 22.85
N ILE A 564 -23.21 9.76 22.31
CA ILE A 564 -24.31 9.60 21.35
C ILE A 564 -23.79 9.04 20.05
N ARG A 565 -22.63 9.50 19.60
CA ARG A 565 -21.96 8.99 18.39
C ARG A 565 -21.67 7.49 18.50
N VAL A 566 -21.11 7.05 19.63
CA VAL A 566 -20.84 5.63 19.89
C VAL A 566 -22.14 4.82 19.98
N ASN A 567 -23.19 5.40 20.51
CA ASN A 567 -24.51 4.80 20.64
C ASN A 567 -25.11 4.51 19.23
N ILE A 568 -25.17 5.53 18.39
CA ILE A 568 -25.66 5.40 17.01
C ILE A 568 -24.83 4.34 16.27
N ALA A 569 -23.50 4.43 16.36
CA ALA A 569 -22.59 3.44 15.76
C ALA A 569 -22.89 2.02 16.25
N GLY A 570 -23.11 1.83 17.56
CA GLY A 570 -23.45 0.53 18.13
C GLY A 570 -24.69 -0.11 17.53
N VAL A 571 -25.73 0.70 17.30
CA VAL A 571 -26.97 0.24 16.65
C VAL A 571 -26.74 -0.11 15.20
N ILE A 572 -26.05 0.76 14.44
CA ILE A 572 -25.75 0.53 13.02
C ILE A 572 -24.92 -0.75 12.88
N LEU A 573 -23.84 -0.89 13.64
CA LEU A 573 -22.95 -2.05 13.59
C LEU A 573 -23.69 -3.36 13.92
N ARG A 574 -24.57 -3.33 14.94
CA ARG A 574 -25.45 -4.46 15.26
C ARG A 574 -26.32 -4.85 14.07
N LYS A 575 -27.03 -3.87 13.51
CA LYS A 575 -27.97 -4.12 12.41
C LYS A 575 -27.24 -4.61 11.14
N VAL A 576 -26.08 -4.03 10.80
CA VAL A 576 -25.24 -4.49 9.67
C VAL A 576 -24.76 -5.93 9.91
N TYR A 577 -24.30 -6.25 11.12
CA TYR A 577 -23.85 -7.61 11.47
C TYR A 577 -24.99 -8.63 11.38
N ASP A 578 -26.16 -8.32 11.98
CA ASP A 578 -27.32 -9.20 11.97
C ASP A 578 -27.83 -9.44 10.53
N ARG A 579 -27.79 -8.40 9.70
CA ARG A 579 -28.17 -8.51 8.27
C ARG A 579 -27.19 -9.37 7.49
N ALA A 580 -25.88 -9.13 7.63
CA ALA A 580 -24.84 -9.91 6.94
C ALA A 580 -24.96 -11.40 7.30
N LYS A 581 -25.27 -11.71 8.56
CA LYS A 581 -25.52 -13.07 9.03
C LYS A 581 -26.72 -13.74 8.34
N GLY A 582 -27.75 -12.97 8.02
CA GLY A 582 -28.96 -13.48 7.32
C GLY A 582 -28.79 -13.64 5.81
N GLU A 583 -28.12 -12.68 5.14
CA GLU A 583 -28.10 -12.59 3.67
C GLU A 583 -26.83 -13.15 3.01
N GLN A 584 -25.72 -13.22 3.71
CA GLN A 584 -24.40 -13.69 3.22
C GLN A 584 -23.92 -13.01 1.91
N LYS A 585 -24.29 -11.75 1.70
CA LYS A 585 -23.87 -10.95 0.55
C LYS A 585 -22.44 -10.43 0.76
N ARG A 586 -21.74 -10.11 -0.35
CA ARG A 586 -20.44 -9.43 -0.29
C ARG A 586 -20.63 -8.02 0.23
N THR A 587 -20.36 -7.83 1.51
CA THR A 587 -20.58 -6.56 2.20
C THR A 587 -19.26 -6.00 2.71
N LEU A 588 -19.08 -4.68 2.57
CA LEU A 588 -17.97 -3.95 3.15
C LEU A 588 -18.48 -2.95 4.18
N LEU A 589 -17.86 -2.93 5.34
CA LEU A 589 -18.10 -1.93 6.37
C LEU A 589 -16.83 -1.10 6.59
N VAL A 590 -16.95 0.22 6.48
CA VAL A 590 -15.85 1.17 6.70
C VAL A 590 -16.12 1.95 7.99
N LEU A 591 -15.17 1.87 8.92
CA LEU A 591 -15.20 2.64 10.17
C LEU A 591 -14.12 3.72 10.11
N GLU A 592 -14.52 4.95 9.79
CA GLU A 592 -13.63 6.13 9.87
C GLU A 592 -13.46 6.52 11.34
N GLU A 593 -12.24 6.87 11.75
CA GLU A 593 -11.84 7.17 13.14
C GLU A 593 -12.23 6.03 14.12
N ALA A 594 -11.94 4.80 13.75
CA ALA A 594 -12.38 3.59 14.46
C ALA A 594 -11.99 3.55 15.95
N HIS A 595 -10.94 4.27 16.37
CA HIS A 595 -10.56 4.40 17.77
C HIS A 595 -11.64 5.10 18.63
N SER A 596 -12.50 5.93 18.01
CA SER A 596 -13.63 6.58 18.68
C SER A 596 -14.78 5.62 18.97
N PHE A 597 -14.89 4.52 18.25
CA PHE A 597 -15.97 3.53 18.39
C PHE A 597 -15.52 2.28 19.16
N ALA A 598 -14.29 1.87 18.94
CA ALA A 598 -13.72 0.65 19.50
C ALA A 598 -12.41 0.93 20.25
N PRO A 599 -12.42 1.69 21.36
CA PRO A 599 -11.22 2.06 22.09
C PRO A 599 -10.63 0.87 22.87
N GLU A 600 -9.29 0.87 23.02
CA GLU A 600 -8.57 -0.09 23.87
C GLU A 600 -8.73 0.23 25.35
N LYS A 601 -8.72 1.52 25.69
CA LYS A 601 -8.90 2.04 27.05
C LYS A 601 -9.97 3.13 27.02
N THR A 602 -10.66 3.31 28.14
CA THR A 602 -11.60 4.43 28.28
C THR A 602 -10.88 5.76 28.03
N TYR A 603 -11.43 6.55 27.13
CA TYR A 603 -10.89 7.84 26.72
C TYR A 603 -11.99 8.89 26.75
N GLY A 604 -11.86 9.90 27.62
CA GLY A 604 -12.92 10.85 27.91
C GLY A 604 -14.21 10.13 28.28
N ASP A 605 -15.29 10.45 27.62
CA ASP A 605 -16.63 9.88 27.85
C ASP A 605 -16.86 8.55 27.13
N VAL A 606 -15.91 8.10 26.29
CA VAL A 606 -16.05 6.83 25.55
C VAL A 606 -15.47 5.68 26.35
N SER A 607 -16.35 4.80 26.82
CA SER A 607 -15.98 3.65 27.64
C SER A 607 -15.38 2.52 26.80
N ALA A 608 -14.32 1.89 27.31
CA ALA A 608 -13.77 0.62 26.82
C ALA A 608 -14.47 -0.62 27.40
N SER A 609 -15.49 -0.44 28.23
CA SER A 609 -16.27 -1.53 28.81
C SER A 609 -17.23 -2.12 27.76
N LYS A 610 -17.17 -3.44 27.53
CA LYS A 610 -18.10 -4.15 26.65
C LYS A 610 -19.57 -4.05 27.10
N LYS A 611 -19.81 -3.79 28.37
CA LYS A 611 -21.16 -3.59 28.90
C LYS A 611 -21.73 -2.24 28.50
N GLU A 612 -20.84 -1.24 28.40
CA GLU A 612 -21.22 0.15 28.17
C GLU A 612 -21.03 0.61 26.71
N ASN A 613 -20.23 -0.10 25.94
CA ASN A 613 -19.92 0.24 24.52
C ASN A 613 -20.32 -0.87 23.57
N LYS A 614 -21.52 -0.77 23.01
CA LYS A 614 -22.03 -1.74 22.02
C LYS A 614 -21.28 -1.61 20.68
N ALA A 615 -20.77 -0.42 20.32
CA ALA A 615 -19.96 -0.26 19.12
C ALA A 615 -18.67 -1.07 19.23
N LEU A 616 -17.99 -1.07 20.39
CA LEU A 616 -16.84 -1.93 20.65
C LEU A 616 -17.20 -3.41 20.52
N VAL A 617 -18.31 -3.85 21.13
CA VAL A 617 -18.75 -5.24 21.08
C VAL A 617 -18.98 -5.72 19.65
N TYR A 618 -19.71 -4.94 18.84
CA TYR A 618 -20.01 -5.33 17.46
C TYR A 618 -18.81 -5.15 16.53
N SER A 619 -17.94 -4.16 16.74
CA SER A 619 -16.67 -4.08 16.01
C SER A 619 -15.81 -5.32 16.24
N GLN A 620 -15.70 -5.81 17.50
CA GLN A 620 -14.97 -7.04 17.82
C GLN A 620 -15.64 -8.29 17.21
N LYS A 621 -16.98 -8.39 17.24
CA LYS A 621 -17.70 -9.49 16.61
C LYS A 621 -17.54 -9.52 15.09
N ILE A 622 -17.64 -8.37 14.44
CA ILE A 622 -17.44 -8.25 12.99
C ILE A 622 -16.01 -8.63 12.62
N ALA A 623 -15.02 -8.13 13.35
CA ALA A 623 -13.63 -8.49 13.13
C ALA A 623 -13.34 -9.99 13.30
N ALA A 624 -14.00 -10.65 14.28
CA ALA A 624 -13.79 -12.07 14.56
C ALA A 624 -14.58 -13.01 13.64
N GLU A 625 -15.79 -12.61 13.26
CA GLU A 625 -16.78 -13.52 12.64
C GLU A 625 -17.27 -13.06 11.27
N GLY A 626 -17.04 -11.81 10.88
CA GLY A 626 -17.53 -11.19 9.64
C GLY A 626 -17.23 -12.02 8.40
N ARG A 627 -16.04 -12.63 8.37
CA ARG A 627 -15.62 -13.55 7.31
C ARG A 627 -16.65 -14.61 7.01
N LYS A 628 -17.28 -15.19 8.03
CA LYS A 628 -18.27 -16.29 7.88
C LYS A 628 -19.52 -15.84 7.13
N PHE A 629 -19.80 -14.55 7.15
CA PHE A 629 -21.02 -13.95 6.60
C PHE A 629 -20.78 -13.07 5.37
N GLY A 630 -19.54 -13.09 4.83
CA GLY A 630 -19.20 -12.25 3.69
C GLY A 630 -19.04 -10.75 4.01
N LEU A 631 -18.86 -10.39 5.30
CA LEU A 631 -18.73 -9.03 5.77
C LEU A 631 -17.27 -8.68 6.01
N GLY A 632 -16.68 -7.87 5.11
CA GLY A 632 -15.37 -7.26 5.26
C GLY A 632 -15.41 -6.01 6.14
N LEU A 633 -14.34 -5.76 6.89
CA LEU A 633 -14.19 -4.60 7.76
C LEU A 633 -12.94 -3.80 7.33
N VAL A 634 -13.13 -2.51 7.12
CA VAL A 634 -12.04 -1.54 6.97
C VAL A 634 -12.06 -0.61 8.17
N VAL A 635 -10.99 -0.65 8.95
CA VAL A 635 -10.81 0.29 10.08
C VAL A 635 -9.81 1.38 9.68
N VAL A 636 -10.21 2.64 9.85
CA VAL A 636 -9.36 3.79 9.57
C VAL A 636 -9.07 4.50 10.87
N THR A 637 -7.80 4.71 11.18
CA THR A 637 -7.41 5.36 12.44
C THR A 637 -6.12 6.17 12.30
N GLN A 638 -6.07 7.28 12.99
CA GLN A 638 -4.84 8.04 13.22
C GLN A 638 -4.13 7.66 14.52
N ARG A 639 -4.76 6.83 15.37
CA ARG A 639 -4.28 6.45 16.70
C ARG A 639 -4.35 4.93 16.92
N PRO A 640 -3.46 4.15 16.26
CA PRO A 640 -3.49 2.69 16.37
C PRO A 640 -3.25 2.19 17.80
N ALA A 641 -2.53 2.94 18.64
CA ALA A 641 -2.37 2.61 20.06
C ALA A 641 -3.67 2.73 20.89
N GLN A 642 -4.65 3.48 20.40
CA GLN A 642 -5.92 3.72 21.12
C GLN A 642 -7.07 2.81 20.64
N ILE A 643 -6.96 2.18 19.49
CA ILE A 643 -7.96 1.21 19.01
C ILE A 643 -7.80 -0.14 19.74
N SER A 644 -8.88 -0.85 19.93
CA SER A 644 -8.89 -2.19 20.52
C SER A 644 -7.85 -3.11 19.85
N LYS A 645 -6.90 -3.60 20.64
CA LYS A 645 -5.88 -4.55 20.18
C LYS A 645 -6.51 -5.80 19.56
N TYR A 646 -7.66 -6.22 20.10
CA TYR A 646 -8.39 -7.35 19.58
C TYR A 646 -8.88 -7.08 18.15
N VAL A 647 -9.45 -5.90 17.88
CA VAL A 647 -9.88 -5.53 16.51
C VAL A 647 -8.65 -5.45 15.57
N LEU A 648 -7.59 -4.78 16.02
CA LEU A 648 -6.40 -4.59 15.19
C LEU A 648 -5.70 -5.92 14.86
N SER A 649 -5.65 -6.87 15.81
CA SER A 649 -5.06 -8.20 15.60
C SER A 649 -5.84 -9.10 14.63
N GLN A 650 -7.10 -8.79 14.36
CA GLN A 650 -7.91 -9.51 13.37
C GLN A 650 -7.72 -8.97 11.94
N MET A 651 -7.04 -7.85 11.78
CA MET A 651 -6.70 -7.31 10.46
C MET A 651 -5.55 -8.11 9.87
N ASN A 652 -5.70 -8.52 8.63
CA ASN A 652 -4.65 -9.27 7.93
C ASN A 652 -4.06 -8.51 6.74
N THR A 653 -4.58 -7.30 6.48
CA THR A 653 -4.03 -6.35 5.51
C THR A 653 -3.90 -5.00 6.19
N TYR A 654 -2.78 -4.34 5.94
CA TYR A 654 -2.47 -3.03 6.52
C TYR A 654 -2.02 -2.08 5.43
N ALA A 655 -2.61 -0.88 5.41
CA ALA A 655 -2.15 0.26 4.64
C ALA A 655 -1.65 1.33 5.63
N ILE A 656 -0.34 1.46 5.76
CA ILE A 656 0.30 2.28 6.77
C ILE A 656 0.91 3.51 6.10
N PHE A 657 0.31 4.64 6.36
CA PHE A 657 0.78 5.96 5.97
C PHE A 657 1.77 6.49 7.01
N ARG A 658 2.20 7.74 6.86
CA ARG A 658 3.09 8.38 7.82
C ARG A 658 2.58 8.28 9.25
N VAL A 659 3.43 7.77 10.15
CA VAL A 659 3.21 7.71 11.61
C VAL A 659 4.47 8.19 12.30
N VAL A 660 4.33 9.13 13.23
CA VAL A 660 5.47 9.77 13.91
C VAL A 660 5.54 9.41 15.40
N ASN A 661 4.37 9.17 16.03
CA ASN A 661 4.31 8.89 17.46
C ASN A 661 4.83 7.48 17.76
N ARG A 662 5.78 7.38 18.72
CA ARG A 662 6.42 6.12 19.05
C ARG A 662 5.46 5.06 19.59
N GLY A 663 4.49 5.45 20.42
CA GLY A 663 3.48 4.51 20.92
C GLY A 663 2.59 3.94 19.84
N ASP A 664 2.33 4.71 18.78
CA ASP A 664 1.59 4.25 17.60
C ASP A 664 2.45 3.34 16.71
N LEU A 665 3.75 3.62 16.58
CA LEU A 665 4.70 2.74 15.88
C LEU A 665 4.86 1.39 16.61
N ASP A 666 4.96 1.40 17.94
CA ASP A 666 5.03 0.18 18.77
C ASP A 666 3.75 -0.66 18.63
N ALA A 667 2.58 -0.01 18.54
CA ALA A 667 1.31 -0.69 18.29
C ALA A 667 1.27 -1.35 16.91
N ILE A 668 1.82 -0.70 15.89
CA ILE A 668 1.93 -1.25 14.53
C ILE A 668 2.91 -2.43 14.52
N GLU A 669 4.10 -2.29 15.13
CA GLU A 669 5.09 -3.38 15.23
C GLU A 669 4.50 -4.62 15.91
N SER A 670 3.68 -4.41 16.93
CA SER A 670 3.00 -5.50 17.66
C SER A 670 1.86 -6.17 16.86
N ALA A 671 1.21 -5.43 15.96
CA ALA A 671 0.06 -5.92 15.20
C ALA A 671 0.45 -6.57 13.87
N VAL A 672 1.57 -6.14 13.25
CA VAL A 672 2.01 -6.57 11.91
C VAL A 672 3.19 -7.52 12.03
N GLU A 673 2.92 -8.83 12.01
CA GLU A 673 3.92 -9.88 12.24
C GLU A 673 5.15 -9.85 11.31
N SER A 674 5.04 -9.26 10.13
CA SER A 674 6.08 -9.29 9.08
C SER A 674 6.82 -7.97 8.88
N ILE A 675 6.61 -6.97 9.74
CA ILE A 675 7.25 -5.66 9.59
C ILE A 675 8.63 -5.65 10.22
N SER A 676 9.66 -5.21 9.47
CA SER A 676 11.01 -5.05 9.99
C SER A 676 11.20 -3.66 10.64
N ARG A 677 12.20 -3.55 11.52
CA ARG A 677 12.54 -2.25 12.14
C ARG A 677 12.92 -1.20 11.12
N ASP A 678 13.63 -1.57 10.07
CA ASP A 678 14.01 -0.66 8.97
C ASP A 678 12.77 -0.06 8.28
N ILE A 679 11.69 -0.85 8.15
CA ILE A 679 10.42 -0.37 7.60
C ILE A 679 9.73 0.58 8.61
N ILE A 680 9.72 0.23 9.90
CA ILE A 680 9.14 1.06 10.96
C ILE A 680 9.78 2.45 10.99
N GLU A 681 11.10 2.53 10.90
CA GLU A 681 11.82 3.81 10.85
C GLU A 681 11.41 4.64 9.64
N LYS A 682 11.27 4.02 8.46
CA LYS A 682 10.82 4.70 7.25
C LYS A 682 9.39 5.24 7.30
N LEU A 683 8.51 4.65 8.13
CA LEU A 683 7.13 5.12 8.26
C LEU A 683 7.03 6.57 8.75
N SER A 684 7.99 7.02 9.59
CA SER A 684 8.03 8.40 10.10
C SER A 684 8.35 9.43 9.02
N ASP A 685 9.07 9.01 7.97
CA ASP A 685 9.60 9.87 6.92
C ASP A 685 8.76 9.86 5.64
N LEU A 686 7.68 9.07 5.62
CA LEU A 686 6.80 8.99 4.47
C LEU A 686 6.19 10.37 4.13
N ARG A 687 6.17 10.69 2.85
CA ARG A 687 5.48 11.88 2.33
C ARG A 687 3.97 11.64 2.30
N THR A 688 3.20 12.74 2.27
CA THR A 688 1.75 12.67 2.04
C THR A 688 1.45 11.91 0.73
N GLY A 689 0.49 11.01 0.77
CA GLY A 689 0.13 10.17 -0.37
C GLY A 689 1.00 8.91 -0.55
N TYR A 690 1.99 8.70 0.31
CA TYR A 690 2.78 7.46 0.31
C TYR A 690 2.34 6.55 1.46
N ALA A 691 2.27 5.26 1.18
CA ALA A 691 1.91 4.25 2.16
C ALA A 691 2.77 2.99 2.00
N PHE A 692 2.99 2.29 3.11
CA PHE A 692 3.47 0.92 3.12
C PHE A 692 2.27 -0.01 3.24
N ILE A 693 2.08 -0.88 2.25
CA ILE A 693 0.99 -1.87 2.26
C ILE A 693 1.57 -3.26 2.47
N THR A 694 0.97 -4.00 3.38
CA THR A 694 1.41 -5.37 3.71
C THR A 694 0.22 -6.24 4.11
N GLY A 695 0.43 -7.55 4.11
CA GLY A 695 -0.57 -8.54 4.47
C GLY A 695 -1.19 -9.23 3.26
N VAL A 696 -2.17 -10.07 3.51
CA VAL A 696 -2.70 -11.01 2.51
C VAL A 696 -3.38 -10.34 1.30
N GLY A 697 -4.01 -9.19 1.50
CA GLY A 697 -4.62 -8.43 0.41
C GLY A 697 -3.63 -7.69 -0.49
N ALA A 698 -2.37 -7.58 -0.06
CA ALA A 698 -1.31 -6.91 -0.80
C ALA A 698 -0.42 -7.88 -1.59
N ILE A 699 -0.62 -9.19 -1.48
CA ILE A 699 0.22 -10.27 -2.02
C ILE A 699 1.69 -10.14 -1.61
N LEU A 700 2.29 -8.96 -1.76
CA LEU A 700 3.65 -8.62 -1.33
C LEU A 700 3.68 -7.27 -0.62
N PRO A 701 4.46 -7.15 0.46
CA PRO A 701 4.69 -5.86 1.12
C PRO A 701 5.33 -4.87 0.15
N ALA A 702 4.77 -3.67 0.06
CA ALA A 702 5.27 -2.64 -0.86
C ALA A 702 5.07 -1.21 -0.33
N PHE A 703 6.00 -0.32 -0.67
CA PHE A 703 5.76 1.11 -0.62
C PHE A 703 5.04 1.53 -1.91
N ILE A 704 3.97 2.28 -1.77
CA ILE A 704 3.18 2.77 -2.89
C ILE A 704 3.01 4.28 -2.83
N GLU A 705 2.77 4.88 -3.97
CA GLU A 705 2.22 6.22 -4.13
C GLU A 705 0.74 6.08 -4.51
N VAL A 706 -0.16 6.64 -3.70
CA VAL A 706 -1.61 6.59 -3.91
C VAL A 706 -1.98 7.57 -5.02
N LYS A 707 -2.58 7.08 -6.10
CA LYS A 707 -2.96 7.87 -7.29
C LYS A 707 -4.39 7.59 -7.72
#